data_bc51fb925183717a667352d3039ab957
#
_entry.id   bc51fb925183717a667352d3039ab957
#
_cell.length_a   1.000
_cell.length_b   1.000
_cell.length_c   1.000
_cell.angle_alpha   90.00
_cell.angle_beta   90.00
_cell.angle_gamma   90.00
#
_symmetry.space_group_name_H-M   'P 1'
#
loop_
_entity.id
_entity.type
_entity.pdbx_description
1 polymer ?
#
loop_
_entity_poly.entity_id
_entity_poly.type
_entity_poly.pdbx_seq_one_letter_code
_entity_poly.pdbx_strand_id
1 'polypeptide(L)'
;MIKNQLKFLARNLVAGKLYTVINIVGLAIGITALVWAFQDYRFSFSFDDFHQDREHIFRVITKNDAGDLKNGYCPLPVGEFAKKEFSSVKEFVRWEGMGLAIKADQDETLNSYIHFTDPAFFDFFNFTLVSGSKDLTDRSAILLTESEAKKFFGDRDPIGKTLILHAGESYQQPLTVKGVLKDVPINSSLRFNALTNFNNYIRSDSSFLKSDDWSWLVDALFLKIPDESQAKRLEQDFKKYAVIQNNARKDLKIAQFFLVSMADLADKGEAEMNNDSLELRPDDSAVYGPMILAILILLSACLNFANTTVARSNKRLKEMGVRKVLGGSTRQLIIQQLLECGAIVFCAILLSLAFTAWWLPTFNNMFDGIKLNADYLKDMALLRFMIFILFGVTIIAGIYPAYYSARYNATQIFRGGVKYGGTNLFSRLLLGFQIIVAFITVTAGFGFARNSAFQRDYNFGFNQNNIIGIQTPKGTNKTMYDALSQVPEVKALATTRGHIGFSWRNMAMESEGVKKEINYLETGENYFSVMGIQMLAGRKFNEKGEGDIYKNAIVSANLCSQYGWTPENAIGKQFRVDTVSYSIIGVTKDIYMGGFFNQLQPIVMVKGSPDLYRYLIVQANPNSLRSVYDQLKAKWTTIYPLKPFDAFYQDELETEAQKVNESIATIFFWFAIISILLTATGMFALISLTILKKSREIAIRRVVGAGLNDIVLVIHQSYLLIFFIASFIGIYAGTTLTKLLMDLVFKINIGINAVTITQSFIGICFLILGVISIKIWQVNRMKPAMVLKSN
;
A
#
# COMPACT_ATOMS: atom_id res chain seq x y z
N MET A 1 7.38 -27.72 -43.74
CA MET A 1 6.01 -27.40 -43.26
C MET A 1 6.00 -26.14 -42.37
N ILE A 2 6.81 -26.05 -41.32
CA ILE A 2 6.88 -24.93 -40.38
C ILE A 2 7.23 -23.58 -41.06
N LYS A 3 8.22 -23.54 -41.98
CA LYS A 3 8.63 -22.31 -42.69
C LYS A 3 7.51 -21.69 -43.54
N ASN A 4 6.64 -22.53 -44.13
CA ASN A 4 5.49 -22.07 -44.90
C ASN A 4 4.34 -21.58 -43.99
N GLN A 5 4.17 -22.19 -42.80
CA GLN A 5 3.25 -21.69 -41.79
C GLN A 5 3.68 -20.35 -41.22
N LEU A 6 4.96 -20.14 -40.91
CA LEU A 6 5.52 -18.85 -40.47
C LEU A 6 5.39 -17.73 -41.52
N LYS A 7 5.67 -18.02 -42.81
CA LYS A 7 5.41 -17.07 -43.89
C LYS A 7 3.93 -16.66 -44.00
N PHE A 8 3.05 -17.66 -43.84
CA PHE A 8 1.62 -17.43 -43.88
C PHE A 8 1.13 -16.59 -42.69
N LEU A 9 1.64 -16.91 -41.48
CA LEU A 9 1.41 -16.13 -40.27
C LEU A 9 1.81 -14.66 -40.45
N ALA A 10 3.04 -14.41 -40.90
CA ALA A 10 3.56 -13.07 -41.13
C ALA A 10 2.69 -12.29 -42.15
N ARG A 11 2.29 -12.94 -43.27
CA ARG A 11 1.42 -12.32 -44.27
C ARG A 11 0.03 -11.99 -43.76
N ASN A 12 -0.53 -12.84 -42.87
CA ASN A 12 -1.83 -12.61 -42.26
C ASN A 12 -1.82 -11.48 -41.22
N LEU A 13 -0.75 -11.38 -40.43
CA LEU A 13 -0.52 -10.28 -39.49
C LEU A 13 -0.45 -8.93 -40.22
N VAL A 14 0.24 -8.90 -41.38
CA VAL A 14 0.39 -7.68 -42.19
C VAL A 14 -0.90 -7.33 -42.97
N ALA A 15 -1.66 -8.29 -43.44
CA ALA A 15 -2.89 -8.05 -44.23
C ALA A 15 -4.03 -7.37 -43.41
N GLY A 16 -3.94 -7.39 -42.11
CA GLY A 16 -4.93 -6.76 -41.21
C GLY A 16 -4.32 -5.81 -40.19
N LYS A 17 -3.38 -4.99 -40.60
CA LYS A 17 -2.51 -4.15 -39.72
C LYS A 17 -3.22 -3.54 -38.51
N LEU A 18 -4.29 -2.79 -38.74
CA LEU A 18 -4.98 -2.06 -37.66
C LEU A 18 -5.55 -2.99 -36.59
N TYR A 19 -6.24 -4.06 -36.98
CA TYR A 19 -6.80 -5.02 -35.99
C TYR A 19 -5.74 -5.81 -35.25
N THR A 20 -4.66 -6.18 -35.92
CA THR A 20 -3.56 -6.90 -35.32
C THR A 20 -2.87 -6.03 -34.28
N VAL A 21 -2.61 -4.76 -34.59
CA VAL A 21 -2.02 -3.78 -33.66
C VAL A 21 -2.94 -3.56 -32.45
N ILE A 22 -4.22 -3.31 -32.66
CA ILE A 22 -5.20 -3.10 -31.56
C ILE A 22 -5.20 -4.32 -30.62
N ASN A 23 -5.21 -5.55 -31.18
CA ASN A 23 -5.24 -6.76 -30.35
C ASN A 23 -3.92 -6.99 -29.63
N ILE A 24 -2.75 -6.77 -30.28
CA ILE A 24 -1.44 -6.89 -29.63
C ILE A 24 -1.33 -5.88 -28.50
N VAL A 25 -1.67 -4.61 -28.73
CA VAL A 25 -1.59 -3.55 -27.72
C VAL A 25 -2.56 -3.84 -26.57
N GLY A 26 -3.83 -4.20 -26.87
CA GLY A 26 -4.82 -4.51 -25.84
C GLY A 26 -4.43 -5.68 -24.96
N LEU A 27 -3.93 -6.77 -25.54
CA LEU A 27 -3.41 -7.91 -24.79
C LEU A 27 -2.14 -7.55 -24.03
N ALA A 28 -1.20 -6.79 -24.64
CA ALA A 28 0.04 -6.39 -24.00
C ALA A 28 -0.22 -5.61 -22.71
N ILE A 29 -1.18 -4.68 -22.73
CA ILE A 29 -1.55 -3.90 -21.55
C ILE A 29 -2.17 -4.79 -20.46
N GLY A 30 -3.08 -5.70 -20.82
CA GLY A 30 -3.66 -6.66 -19.86
C GLY A 30 -2.62 -7.60 -19.26
N ILE A 31 -1.66 -8.06 -20.07
CA ILE A 31 -0.53 -8.88 -19.61
C ILE A 31 0.38 -8.06 -18.71
N THR A 32 0.69 -6.80 -19.04
CA THR A 32 1.51 -5.90 -18.21
C THR A 32 0.91 -5.76 -16.82
N ALA A 33 -0.40 -5.49 -16.73
CA ALA A 33 -1.09 -5.39 -15.44
C ALA A 33 -0.97 -6.69 -14.62
N LEU A 34 -1.12 -7.86 -15.27
CA LEU A 34 -1.00 -9.14 -14.59
C LEU A 34 0.45 -9.48 -14.21
N VAL A 35 1.45 -9.06 -14.99
CA VAL A 35 2.87 -9.20 -14.64
C VAL A 35 3.20 -8.41 -13.39
N TRP A 36 2.73 -7.18 -13.28
CA TRP A 36 2.92 -6.36 -12.09
C TRP A 36 2.25 -6.96 -10.86
N ALA A 37 0.99 -7.35 -10.98
CA ALA A 37 0.30 -8.00 -9.88
C ALA A 37 0.97 -9.30 -9.42
N PHE A 38 1.56 -10.06 -10.35
CA PHE A 38 2.35 -11.26 -10.02
C PHE A 38 3.68 -10.91 -9.33
N GLN A 39 4.37 -9.85 -9.76
CA GLN A 39 5.59 -9.41 -9.10
C GLN A 39 5.32 -8.84 -7.71
N ASP A 40 4.24 -8.07 -7.55
CA ASP A 40 3.78 -7.54 -6.26
C ASP A 40 3.39 -8.68 -5.31
N TYR A 41 2.63 -9.66 -5.79
CA TYR A 41 2.33 -10.88 -5.04
C TYR A 41 3.60 -11.60 -4.57
N ARG A 42 4.54 -11.82 -5.47
CA ARG A 42 5.80 -12.48 -5.12
C ARG A 42 6.64 -11.68 -4.14
N PHE A 43 6.72 -10.37 -4.33
CA PHE A 43 7.41 -9.48 -3.40
C PHE A 43 6.79 -9.59 -2.00
N SER A 44 5.48 -9.46 -1.89
CA SER A 44 4.76 -9.48 -0.63
C SER A 44 4.87 -10.84 0.10
N PHE A 45 4.83 -11.95 -0.63
CA PHE A 45 4.97 -13.29 -0.05
C PHE A 45 6.41 -13.81 0.01
N SER A 46 7.39 -12.99 -0.31
CA SER A 46 8.82 -13.32 -0.19
C SER A 46 9.50 -12.65 1.01
N PHE A 47 8.71 -12.04 1.91
CA PHE A 47 9.26 -11.48 3.13
C PHE A 47 10.01 -12.55 3.93
N ASP A 48 11.24 -12.21 4.31
CA ASP A 48 12.13 -13.05 5.10
C ASP A 48 12.45 -14.45 4.53
N ASP A 49 12.10 -14.72 3.25
CA ASP A 49 12.38 -16.01 2.58
C ASP A 49 13.87 -16.35 2.51
N PHE A 50 14.75 -15.35 2.62
CA PHE A 50 16.19 -15.55 2.58
C PHE A 50 16.79 -16.07 3.91
N HIS A 51 16.00 -16.12 4.99
CA HIS A 51 16.39 -16.74 6.24
C HIS A 51 16.10 -18.25 6.22
N GLN A 52 17.17 -19.06 6.32
CA GLN A 52 17.07 -20.51 6.13
C GLN A 52 16.25 -21.22 7.23
N ASP A 53 16.37 -20.76 8.48
CA ASP A 53 15.77 -21.39 9.66
C ASP A 53 14.47 -20.73 10.13
N ARG A 54 13.81 -19.93 9.26
CA ARG A 54 12.65 -19.10 9.64
C ARG A 54 11.49 -19.87 10.29
N GLU A 55 11.32 -21.17 9.97
CA GLU A 55 10.30 -22.05 10.58
C GLU A 55 10.60 -22.40 12.03
N HIS A 56 11.87 -22.28 12.45
CA HIS A 56 12.36 -22.56 13.81
C HIS A 56 12.62 -21.29 14.62
N ILE A 57 12.44 -20.12 14.06
CA ILE A 57 12.57 -18.81 14.70
C ILE A 57 11.18 -18.30 15.03
N PHE A 58 10.89 -18.10 16.32
CA PHE A 58 9.60 -17.62 16.80
C PHE A 58 9.75 -16.26 17.46
N ARG A 59 8.94 -15.30 17.02
CA ARG A 59 8.80 -14.00 17.67
C ARG A 59 7.84 -14.13 18.85
N VAL A 60 8.23 -13.56 19.99
CA VAL A 60 7.36 -13.44 21.15
C VAL A 60 6.51 -12.19 21.02
N ILE A 61 5.21 -12.35 21.04
CA ILE A 61 4.20 -11.29 20.93
C ILE A 61 3.36 -11.28 22.20
N THR A 62 2.92 -10.10 22.65
CA THR A 62 2.11 -9.95 23.85
C THR A 62 0.72 -9.42 23.54
N LYS A 63 -0.25 -9.69 24.38
CA LYS A 63 -1.55 -9.05 24.40
C LYS A 63 -1.81 -8.43 25.78
N ASN A 64 -2.26 -7.17 25.79
CA ASN A 64 -2.57 -6.47 27.03
C ASN A 64 -3.95 -6.87 27.58
N ASP A 65 -4.17 -6.65 28.87
CA ASP A 65 -5.47 -6.92 29.52
C ASP A 65 -6.55 -5.87 29.17
N ALA A 66 -6.12 -4.69 28.73
CA ALA A 66 -7.00 -3.56 28.42
C ALA A 66 -7.36 -3.42 26.94
N GLY A 67 -6.72 -4.17 26.04
CA GLY A 67 -6.90 -4.05 24.58
C GLY A 67 -7.16 -5.39 23.91
N ASP A 68 -7.70 -5.35 22.68
CA ASP A 68 -7.93 -6.54 21.86
C ASP A 68 -6.77 -6.82 20.90
N LEU A 69 -5.94 -5.83 20.61
CA LEU A 69 -4.82 -5.94 19.69
C LEU A 69 -3.59 -6.56 20.38
N LYS A 70 -2.82 -7.30 19.61
CA LYS A 70 -1.50 -7.82 20.00
C LYS A 70 -0.44 -6.73 19.89
N ASN A 71 0.66 -6.86 20.64
CA ASN A 71 1.78 -5.93 20.61
C ASN A 71 3.08 -6.67 20.31
N GLY A 72 3.94 -6.06 19.48
CA GLY A 72 5.23 -6.64 19.08
C GLY A 72 6.29 -6.67 20.19
N TYR A 73 6.15 -5.85 21.23
CA TYR A 73 7.12 -5.76 22.31
C TYR A 73 7.00 -6.90 23.33
N CYS A 74 8.12 -7.20 24.01
CA CYS A 74 8.22 -8.28 25.00
C CYS A 74 9.03 -7.81 26.21
N PRO A 75 8.72 -8.29 27.46
CA PRO A 75 9.55 -8.00 28.62
C PRO A 75 11.00 -8.50 28.43
N LEU A 76 11.94 -7.61 28.72
CA LEU A 76 13.37 -7.81 28.52
C LEU A 76 13.91 -9.15 29.04
N PRO A 77 13.55 -9.63 30.25
CA PRO A 77 14.16 -10.85 30.81
C PRO A 77 13.63 -12.15 30.20
N VAL A 78 12.51 -12.12 29.45
CA VAL A 78 11.83 -13.33 28.96
C VAL A 78 12.79 -14.24 28.16
N GLY A 79 13.64 -13.69 27.31
CA GLY A 79 14.59 -14.49 26.51
C GLY A 79 15.57 -15.28 27.34
N GLU A 80 16.23 -14.63 28.31
CA GLU A 80 17.22 -15.25 29.20
C GLU A 80 16.56 -16.29 30.10
N PHE A 81 15.43 -15.96 30.73
CA PHE A 81 14.70 -16.91 31.59
C PHE A 81 14.15 -18.09 30.78
N ALA A 82 13.60 -17.86 29.58
CA ALA A 82 13.10 -18.93 28.73
C ALA A 82 14.19 -19.90 28.32
N LYS A 83 15.37 -19.42 27.92
CA LYS A 83 16.53 -20.27 27.60
C LYS A 83 17.01 -21.08 28.81
N LYS A 84 17.00 -20.50 30.01
CA LYS A 84 17.43 -21.15 31.24
C LYS A 84 16.46 -22.22 31.74
N GLU A 85 15.15 -21.98 31.59
CA GLU A 85 14.12 -22.81 32.20
C GLU A 85 13.58 -23.90 31.26
N PHE A 86 13.58 -23.65 29.92
CA PHE A 86 12.97 -24.55 28.95
C PHE A 86 14.01 -25.10 27.97
N SER A 87 14.23 -26.41 28.00
CA SER A 87 15.18 -27.10 27.10
C SER A 87 14.80 -27.02 25.62
N SER A 88 13.54 -26.70 25.31
CA SER A 88 13.04 -26.43 23.96
C SER A 88 13.52 -25.10 23.40
N VAL A 89 13.84 -24.12 24.24
CA VAL A 89 14.42 -22.85 23.82
C VAL A 89 15.92 -23.00 23.69
N LYS A 90 16.42 -23.09 22.45
CA LYS A 90 17.85 -23.32 22.19
C LYS A 90 18.67 -22.05 22.34
N GLU A 91 18.18 -20.94 21.84
CA GLU A 91 18.82 -19.64 21.87
C GLU A 91 17.74 -18.52 21.77
N PHE A 92 18.15 -17.30 22.09
CA PHE A 92 17.30 -16.11 21.94
C PHE A 92 18.05 -14.92 21.36
N VAL A 93 17.32 -13.99 20.76
CA VAL A 93 17.83 -12.73 20.25
C VAL A 93 16.84 -11.62 20.58
N ARG A 94 17.35 -10.59 21.28
CA ARG A 94 16.63 -9.33 21.52
C ARG A 94 16.92 -8.36 20.39
N TRP A 95 15.95 -7.53 20.10
CA TRP A 95 16.00 -6.51 19.08
C TRP A 95 15.46 -5.21 19.64
N GLU A 96 16.27 -4.16 19.61
CA GLU A 96 15.89 -2.84 20.13
C GLU A 96 16.49 -1.77 19.21
N GLY A 97 15.67 -0.84 18.73
CA GLY A 97 16.08 0.21 17.81
C GLY A 97 16.16 1.58 18.49
N MET A 98 17.15 2.37 18.12
CA MET A 98 17.26 3.75 18.60
C MET A 98 17.88 4.67 17.55
N GLY A 99 17.26 5.83 17.34
CA GLY A 99 17.85 6.92 16.59
C GLY A 99 18.90 7.64 17.45
N LEU A 100 20.16 7.64 17.01
CA LEU A 100 21.28 8.26 17.74
C LEU A 100 22.10 9.19 16.85
N ALA A 101 22.65 10.20 17.49
CA ALA A 101 23.68 11.04 16.90
C ALA A 101 25.01 10.30 16.86
N ILE A 102 25.62 10.21 15.67
CA ILE A 102 26.89 9.53 15.45
C ILE A 102 27.88 10.49 14.83
N LYS A 103 29.09 10.52 15.35
CA LYS A 103 30.22 11.27 14.80
C LYS A 103 31.30 10.33 14.29
N ALA A 104 31.73 10.52 13.05
CA ALA A 104 32.87 9.85 12.45
C ALA A 104 34.08 10.78 12.50
N ASP A 105 35.14 10.43 13.24
CA ASP A 105 36.40 11.21 13.40
C ASP A 105 36.15 12.73 13.64
N GLN A 106 36.59 13.56 12.70
CA GLN A 106 36.40 15.03 12.76
C GLN A 106 35.23 15.52 11.92
N ASP A 107 34.46 14.61 11.31
CA ASP A 107 33.37 14.92 10.43
C ASP A 107 32.10 15.40 11.18
N GLU A 108 31.11 15.83 10.42
CA GLU A 108 29.83 16.32 10.93
C GLU A 108 29.07 15.21 11.68
N THR A 109 28.35 15.57 12.74
CA THR A 109 27.51 14.62 13.48
C THR A 109 26.24 14.32 12.66
N LEU A 110 25.97 13.05 12.38
CA LEU A 110 24.84 12.61 11.58
C LEU A 110 23.89 11.75 12.42
N ASN A 111 22.59 11.79 12.11
CA ASN A 111 21.63 10.84 12.67
C ASN A 111 21.76 9.48 12.00
N SER A 112 21.73 8.43 12.81
CA SER A 112 21.57 7.05 12.34
C SER A 112 20.64 6.26 13.25
N TYR A 113 19.89 5.35 12.66
CA TYR A 113 19.05 4.41 13.39
C TYR A 113 19.83 3.12 13.62
N ILE A 114 20.21 2.90 14.88
CA ILE A 114 21.03 1.74 15.28
C ILE A 114 20.14 0.71 15.96
N HIS A 115 20.38 -0.54 15.64
CA HIS A 115 19.78 -1.65 16.37
C HIS A 115 20.80 -2.34 17.27
N PHE A 116 20.35 -2.56 18.49
CA PHE A 116 21.06 -3.27 19.54
C PHE A 116 20.55 -4.71 19.58
N THR A 117 21.44 -5.67 19.42
CA THR A 117 21.06 -7.08 19.33
C THR A 117 22.06 -8.00 20.00
N ASP A 118 21.64 -9.22 20.33
CA ASP A 118 22.48 -10.20 20.96
C ASP A 118 23.53 -10.78 19.98
N PRO A 119 24.69 -11.27 20.46
CA PRO A 119 25.73 -11.86 19.61
C PRO A 119 25.26 -13.02 18.73
N ALA A 120 24.22 -13.75 19.16
CA ALA A 120 23.61 -14.85 18.41
C ALA A 120 22.80 -14.41 17.18
N PHE A 121 22.70 -13.11 16.88
CA PHE A 121 21.88 -12.58 15.79
C PHE A 121 22.14 -13.27 14.45
N PHE A 122 23.39 -13.50 14.10
CA PHE A 122 23.75 -14.13 12.83
C PHE A 122 23.61 -15.66 12.83
N ASP A 123 23.31 -16.28 13.97
CA ASP A 123 22.90 -17.69 14.06
C ASP A 123 21.40 -17.86 13.76
N PHE A 124 20.63 -16.77 13.86
CA PHE A 124 19.22 -16.70 13.52
C PHE A 124 19.02 -16.21 12.09
N PHE A 125 19.68 -15.12 11.71
CA PHE A 125 19.35 -14.35 10.53
C PHE A 125 20.48 -14.32 9.49
N ASN A 126 20.13 -14.59 8.23
CA ASN A 126 21.06 -14.70 7.12
C ASN A 126 21.27 -13.35 6.39
N PHE A 127 22.12 -12.47 6.93
CA PHE A 127 22.53 -11.25 6.24
C PHE A 127 23.93 -11.42 5.63
N THR A 128 24.15 -10.89 4.42
CA THR A 128 25.40 -11.08 3.68
C THR A 128 26.47 -10.09 4.16
N LEU A 129 27.66 -10.59 4.54
CA LEU A 129 28.81 -9.78 4.81
C LEU A 129 29.50 -9.38 3.49
N VAL A 130 29.84 -8.10 3.35
CA VAL A 130 30.61 -7.55 2.23
C VAL A 130 32.09 -7.50 2.57
N SER A 131 32.43 -7.01 3.77
CA SER A 131 33.82 -6.94 4.25
C SER A 131 33.90 -6.98 5.77
N GLY A 132 35.04 -7.40 6.32
CA GLY A 132 35.26 -7.45 7.77
C GLY A 132 34.73 -8.74 8.45
N SER A 133 34.12 -8.60 9.63
CA SER A 133 33.60 -9.69 10.48
C SER A 133 32.20 -9.41 10.96
N LYS A 134 31.39 -10.48 11.18
CA LYS A 134 30.03 -10.42 11.78
C LYS A 134 30.03 -10.54 13.33
N ASP A 135 31.21 -10.54 13.96
CA ASP A 135 31.31 -10.76 15.39
C ASP A 135 30.78 -9.58 16.20
N LEU A 136 29.66 -9.81 16.90
CA LEU A 136 29.04 -8.90 17.84
C LEU A 136 29.34 -9.23 19.31
N THR A 137 30.19 -10.23 19.60
CA THR A 137 30.60 -10.55 20.99
C THR A 137 31.45 -9.43 21.57
N ASP A 138 32.24 -8.78 20.73
CA ASP A 138 32.99 -7.57 21.09
C ASP A 138 32.05 -6.38 21.24
N ARG A 139 31.91 -5.85 22.46
CA ARG A 139 31.08 -4.69 22.75
C ARG A 139 31.54 -3.43 22.06
N SER A 140 32.78 -3.34 21.62
CA SER A 140 33.28 -2.20 20.85
C SER A 140 32.86 -2.28 19.35
N ALA A 141 32.26 -3.39 18.90
CA ALA A 141 31.92 -3.59 17.52
C ALA A 141 30.66 -2.86 17.10
N ILE A 142 30.71 -2.25 15.93
CA ILE A 142 29.55 -1.81 15.16
C ILE A 142 29.66 -2.36 13.73
N LEU A 143 28.55 -2.88 13.20
CA LEU A 143 28.42 -3.32 11.83
C LEU A 143 27.53 -2.32 11.09
N LEU A 144 27.92 -1.93 9.88
CA LEU A 144 27.17 -0.97 9.07
C LEU A 144 26.63 -1.65 7.81
N THR A 145 25.53 -1.19 7.28
CA THR A 145 25.15 -1.52 5.89
C THR A 145 26.02 -0.75 4.89
N GLU A 146 26.05 -1.19 3.62
CA GLU A 146 26.82 -0.51 2.56
C GLU A 146 26.42 0.97 2.43
N SER A 147 25.12 1.25 2.42
CA SER A 147 24.59 2.62 2.35
C SER A 147 24.99 3.46 3.55
N GLU A 148 24.95 2.91 4.75
CA GLU A 148 25.33 3.62 5.98
C GLU A 148 26.85 3.84 6.07
N ALA A 149 27.65 2.85 5.66
CA ALA A 149 29.09 2.99 5.57
C ALA A 149 29.48 4.11 4.58
N LYS A 150 28.81 4.18 3.44
CA LYS A 150 29.00 5.24 2.45
C LYS A 150 28.58 6.63 2.98
N LYS A 151 27.53 6.71 3.78
CA LYS A 151 27.04 7.94 4.40
C LYS A 151 28.08 8.55 5.35
N PHE A 152 28.78 7.71 6.18
CA PHE A 152 29.79 8.20 7.12
C PHE A 152 31.18 8.35 6.52
N PHE A 153 31.57 7.51 5.59
CA PHE A 153 32.96 7.43 5.12
C PHE A 153 33.14 7.75 3.64
N GLY A 154 32.03 7.93 2.89
CA GLY A 154 32.10 8.09 1.42
C GLY A 154 32.71 6.85 0.77
N ASP A 155 33.76 7.05 -0.02
CA ASP A 155 34.51 5.96 -0.68
C ASP A 155 35.73 5.47 0.13
N ARG A 156 35.92 5.96 1.37
CA ARG A 156 37.01 5.53 2.26
C ARG A 156 36.68 4.16 2.88
N ASP A 157 37.68 3.31 3.10
CA ASP A 157 37.50 2.05 3.80
C ASP A 157 36.99 2.27 5.24
N PRO A 158 35.79 1.78 5.61
CA PRO A 158 35.24 1.96 6.92
C PRO A 158 35.81 1.00 7.99
N ILE A 159 36.42 -0.13 7.59
CA ILE A 159 36.88 -1.16 8.54
C ILE A 159 37.97 -0.62 9.47
N GLY A 160 37.81 -0.85 10.77
CA GLY A 160 38.72 -0.39 11.81
C GLY A 160 38.59 1.09 12.18
N LYS A 161 37.70 1.84 11.49
CA LYS A 161 37.43 3.25 11.86
C LYS A 161 36.53 3.31 13.09
N THR A 162 36.65 4.41 13.84
CA THR A 162 35.88 4.64 15.06
C THR A 162 34.68 5.54 14.75
N LEU A 163 33.52 5.15 15.26
CA LEU A 163 32.31 5.95 15.32
C LEU A 163 32.00 6.26 16.79
N ILE A 164 31.72 7.52 17.12
CA ILE A 164 31.34 7.92 18.46
C ILE A 164 29.83 8.05 18.52
N LEU A 165 29.18 7.17 19.28
CA LEU A 165 27.76 7.25 19.56
C LEU A 165 27.51 8.27 20.67
N HIS A 166 26.60 9.19 20.44
CA HIS A 166 26.14 10.16 21.43
C HIS A 166 24.75 9.74 21.94
N ALA A 167 24.69 9.17 23.15
CA ALA A 167 23.44 8.84 23.81
C ALA A 167 23.19 9.83 24.97
N GLY A 168 22.09 10.60 24.87
CA GLY A 168 21.85 11.68 25.83
C GLY A 168 22.85 12.84 25.71
N GLU A 169 23.05 13.58 26.80
CA GLU A 169 23.93 14.78 26.82
C GLU A 169 25.37 14.44 27.16
N SER A 170 25.60 13.44 27.96
CA SER A 170 26.90 13.17 28.61
C SER A 170 27.54 11.85 28.24
N TYR A 171 26.83 10.96 27.56
CA TYR A 171 27.37 9.63 27.25
C TYR A 171 27.85 9.55 25.81
N GLN A 172 29.14 9.26 25.70
CA GLN A 172 29.81 9.01 24.42
C GLN A 172 30.40 7.60 24.45
N GLN A 173 30.03 6.81 23.45
CA GLN A 173 30.54 5.45 23.29
C GLN A 173 31.30 5.33 21.97
N PRO A 174 32.63 5.13 22.02
CA PRO A 174 33.38 4.83 20.82
C PRO A 174 33.12 3.37 20.40
N LEU A 175 32.73 3.17 19.16
CA LEU A 175 32.58 1.86 18.53
C LEU A 175 33.47 1.78 17.29
N THR A 176 34.04 0.61 17.08
CA THR A 176 34.91 0.33 15.92
C THR A 176 34.10 -0.39 14.85
N VAL A 177 34.15 0.05 13.63
CA VAL A 177 33.52 -0.63 12.49
C VAL A 177 34.26 -1.96 12.24
N LYS A 178 33.63 -3.06 12.56
CA LYS A 178 34.20 -4.42 12.40
C LYS A 178 33.78 -5.08 11.10
N GLY A 179 32.63 -4.69 10.53
CA GLY A 179 32.14 -5.29 9.28
C GLY A 179 31.17 -4.37 8.55
N VAL A 180 31.08 -4.62 7.25
CA VAL A 180 30.10 -4.01 6.37
C VAL A 180 29.20 -5.11 5.82
N LEU A 181 27.91 -4.97 6.04
CA LEU A 181 26.87 -5.86 5.54
C LEU A 181 26.28 -5.28 4.25
N LYS A 182 25.82 -6.16 3.37
CA LYS A 182 25.02 -5.74 2.25
C LYS A 182 23.75 -5.03 2.75
N ASP A 183 23.25 -4.04 2.00
CA ASP A 183 22.02 -3.37 2.34
C ASP A 183 20.89 -4.38 2.55
N VAL A 184 20.10 -4.15 3.59
CA VAL A 184 18.99 -5.03 3.95
C VAL A 184 17.96 -5.05 2.83
N PRO A 185 17.52 -6.24 2.38
CA PRO A 185 16.45 -6.33 1.39
C PRO A 185 15.17 -5.65 1.86
N ILE A 186 14.48 -4.97 0.93
CA ILE A 186 13.23 -4.25 1.26
C ILE A 186 12.12 -5.21 1.77
N ASN A 187 12.14 -6.47 1.35
CA ASN A 187 11.25 -7.53 1.82
C ASN A 187 11.80 -8.26 3.06
N SER A 188 12.40 -7.53 3.98
CA SER A 188 12.82 -8.03 5.29
C SER A 188 12.02 -7.35 6.39
N SER A 189 11.53 -8.14 7.36
CA SER A 189 10.91 -7.62 8.58
C SER A 189 11.92 -6.92 9.49
N LEU A 190 13.17 -7.35 9.46
CA LEU A 190 14.26 -6.76 10.23
C LEU A 190 14.99 -5.73 9.36
N ARG A 191 14.70 -4.46 9.54
CA ARG A 191 15.40 -3.35 8.86
C ARG A 191 16.33 -2.63 9.80
N PHE A 192 17.56 -2.43 9.37
CA PHE A 192 18.58 -1.73 10.13
C PHE A 192 19.60 -1.05 9.21
N ASN A 193 20.22 0.01 9.73
CA ASN A 193 21.35 0.68 9.10
C ASN A 193 22.67 0.28 9.77
N ALA A 194 22.62 0.04 11.07
CA ALA A 194 23.76 -0.38 11.87
C ALA A 194 23.34 -1.35 12.97
N LEU A 195 24.22 -2.29 13.32
CA LEU A 195 24.05 -3.25 14.40
C LEU A 195 25.19 -3.13 15.41
N THR A 196 24.85 -3.20 16.70
CA THR A 196 25.83 -3.31 17.78
C THR A 196 25.33 -4.25 18.88
N ASN A 197 26.21 -4.62 19.81
CA ASN A 197 25.88 -5.52 20.91
C ASN A 197 24.77 -4.94 21.81
N PHE A 198 23.79 -5.76 22.20
CA PHE A 198 22.66 -5.36 23.02
C PHE A 198 23.07 -4.68 24.34
N ASN A 199 24.18 -5.10 24.94
CA ASN A 199 24.69 -4.50 26.18
C ASN A 199 25.21 -3.06 26.03
N ASN A 200 25.26 -2.54 24.81
CA ASN A 200 25.54 -1.13 24.53
C ASN A 200 24.29 -0.24 24.60
N TYR A 201 23.11 -0.85 24.74
CA TYR A 201 21.88 -0.09 24.84
C TYR A 201 21.83 0.71 26.14
N ILE A 202 21.53 1.97 26.02
CA ILE A 202 21.48 2.92 27.14
C ILE A 202 20.10 3.54 27.18
N ARG A 203 19.49 3.57 28.35
CA ARG A 203 18.22 4.24 28.58
C ARG A 203 18.35 5.74 28.35
N SER A 204 17.23 6.37 28.09
CA SER A 204 17.15 7.83 27.93
C SER A 204 17.65 8.65 29.14
N ASP A 205 17.79 8.02 30.31
CA ASP A 205 18.37 8.59 31.52
C ASP A 205 19.88 8.33 31.65
N SER A 206 20.55 7.83 30.61
CA SER A 206 21.96 7.46 30.54
C SER A 206 22.36 6.30 31.46
N SER A 207 21.40 5.48 31.89
CA SER A 207 21.67 4.25 32.64
C SER A 207 21.65 3.02 31.72
N PHE A 208 22.47 2.00 32.06
CA PHE A 208 22.41 0.70 31.39
C PHE A 208 21.17 -0.09 31.84
N LEU A 209 20.59 -0.86 30.92
CA LEU A 209 19.55 -1.80 31.27
C LEU A 209 20.11 -2.93 32.14
N LYS A 210 19.40 -3.26 33.21
CA LYS A 210 19.65 -4.49 33.96
C LYS A 210 18.93 -5.63 33.26
N SER A 211 19.59 -6.76 33.05
CA SER A 211 19.04 -7.92 32.34
C SER A 211 17.80 -8.53 32.99
N ASP A 212 17.58 -8.27 34.29
CA ASP A 212 16.45 -8.73 35.09
C ASP A 212 15.35 -7.66 35.30
N ASP A 213 15.39 -6.56 34.56
CA ASP A 213 14.36 -5.50 34.63
C ASP A 213 13.06 -5.89 33.90
N TRP A 214 12.14 -6.48 34.65
CA TRP A 214 10.81 -6.85 34.15
C TRP A 214 9.90 -5.66 33.82
N SER A 215 10.27 -4.44 34.21
CA SER A 215 9.51 -3.25 33.86
C SER A 215 9.85 -2.74 32.46
N TRP A 216 10.96 -3.19 31.86
CA TRP A 216 11.39 -2.80 30.53
C TRP A 216 10.88 -3.75 29.46
N LEU A 217 10.43 -3.21 28.36
CA LEU A 217 10.00 -3.97 27.17
C LEU A 217 10.99 -3.71 26.03
N VAL A 218 11.38 -4.78 25.35
CA VAL A 218 12.17 -4.68 24.10
C VAL A 218 11.25 -4.69 22.89
N ASP A 219 11.68 -4.06 21.82
CA ASP A 219 10.93 -3.93 20.56
C ASP A 219 10.55 -5.29 19.96
N ALA A 220 11.49 -6.27 20.01
CA ALA A 220 11.17 -7.64 19.64
C ALA A 220 12.09 -8.63 20.37
N LEU A 221 11.57 -9.83 20.59
CA LEU A 221 12.30 -10.98 21.11
C LEU A 221 12.06 -12.17 20.19
N PHE A 222 13.14 -12.80 19.75
CA PHE A 222 13.12 -14.02 18.96
C PHE A 222 13.68 -15.19 19.75
N LEU A 223 13.03 -16.35 19.64
CA LEU A 223 13.44 -17.60 20.27
C LEU A 223 13.67 -18.66 19.19
N LYS A 224 14.73 -19.45 19.32
CA LYS A 224 14.97 -20.61 18.46
C LYS A 224 14.36 -21.86 19.11
N ILE A 225 13.26 -22.36 18.50
CA ILE A 225 12.43 -23.46 19.00
C ILE A 225 12.31 -24.52 17.90
N PRO A 226 12.41 -25.84 18.22
CA PRO A 226 12.42 -26.90 17.21
C PRO A 226 11.18 -27.00 16.34
N ASP A 227 10.01 -26.73 16.90
CA ASP A 227 8.74 -26.88 16.17
C ASP A 227 7.59 -26.07 16.80
N GLU A 228 6.53 -25.86 16.02
CA GLU A 228 5.33 -25.11 16.42
C GLU A 228 4.59 -25.73 17.62
N SER A 229 4.64 -27.06 17.78
CA SER A 229 3.96 -27.75 18.89
C SER A 229 4.59 -27.41 20.24
N GLN A 230 5.90 -27.24 20.27
CA GLN A 230 6.64 -26.81 21.45
C GLN A 230 6.41 -25.30 21.71
N ALA A 231 6.34 -24.49 20.65
CA ALA A 231 6.00 -23.08 20.78
C ALA A 231 4.63 -22.89 21.43
N LYS A 232 3.60 -23.60 21.00
CA LYS A 232 2.26 -23.55 21.59
C LYS A 232 2.21 -23.99 23.08
N ARG A 233 3.06 -24.92 23.50
CA ARG A 233 3.19 -25.28 24.92
C ARG A 233 3.82 -24.14 25.72
N LEU A 234 4.89 -23.54 25.19
CA LEU A 234 5.57 -22.42 25.83
C LEU A 234 4.66 -21.20 26.03
N GLU A 235 3.70 -20.94 25.11
CA GLU A 235 2.71 -19.87 25.29
C GLU A 235 1.93 -20.02 26.61
N GLN A 236 1.59 -21.25 26.99
CA GLN A 236 0.92 -21.52 28.26
C GLN A 236 1.88 -21.39 29.46
N ASP A 237 3.10 -21.86 29.31
CA ASP A 237 4.13 -21.78 30.35
C ASP A 237 4.54 -20.34 30.65
N PHE A 238 4.50 -19.45 29.65
CA PHE A 238 4.83 -18.03 29.79
C PHE A 238 3.81 -17.22 30.61
N LYS A 239 2.66 -17.79 30.98
CA LYS A 239 1.73 -17.15 31.93
C LYS A 239 2.42 -16.74 33.26
N LYS A 240 3.42 -17.48 33.71
CA LYS A 240 4.18 -17.10 34.90
C LYS A 240 4.96 -15.80 34.70
N TYR A 241 5.47 -15.55 33.50
CA TYR A 241 6.19 -14.31 33.17
C TYR A 241 5.24 -13.12 33.13
N ALA A 242 4.00 -13.30 32.66
CA ALA A 242 2.97 -12.25 32.75
C ALA A 242 2.72 -11.83 34.20
N VAL A 243 2.66 -12.78 35.13
CA VAL A 243 2.49 -12.47 36.58
C VAL A 243 3.67 -11.66 37.13
N ILE A 244 4.91 -12.01 36.77
CA ILE A 244 6.10 -11.29 37.23
C ILE A 244 6.12 -9.87 36.66
N GLN A 245 5.91 -9.73 35.37
CA GLN A 245 5.88 -8.44 34.68
C GLN A 245 4.75 -7.54 35.23
N ASN A 246 3.54 -8.09 35.43
CA ASN A 246 2.40 -7.34 35.92
C ASN A 246 2.59 -6.88 37.38
N ASN A 247 3.48 -7.51 38.15
CA ASN A 247 3.89 -7.05 39.46
C ASN A 247 4.95 -5.94 39.39
N ALA A 248 5.86 -6.03 38.43
CA ALA A 248 6.90 -5.02 38.20
C ALA A 248 6.35 -3.76 37.56
N ARG A 249 5.33 -3.88 36.66
CA ARG A 249 4.75 -2.77 35.91
C ARG A 249 3.22 -2.79 35.97
N LYS A 250 2.62 -1.75 36.57
CA LYS A 250 1.16 -1.69 36.81
C LYS A 250 0.37 -1.00 35.72
N ASP A 251 1.03 -0.12 34.97
CA ASP A 251 0.44 0.69 33.88
C ASP A 251 0.17 -0.13 32.61
N LEU A 252 0.94 -1.20 32.41
CA LEU A 252 0.82 -2.06 31.22
C LEU A 252 0.85 -3.51 31.65
N LYS A 253 -0.33 -4.14 31.71
CA LYS A 253 -0.46 -5.54 32.09
C LYS A 253 -0.57 -6.44 30.90
N ILE A 254 0.24 -7.49 30.86
CA ILE A 254 0.19 -8.54 29.84
C ILE A 254 -0.80 -9.61 30.28
N ALA A 255 -1.79 -9.87 29.42
CA ALA A 255 -2.76 -10.95 29.62
C ALA A 255 -2.25 -12.28 29.06
N GLN A 256 -1.57 -12.25 27.91
CA GLN A 256 -1.17 -13.46 27.20
C GLN A 256 0.09 -13.22 26.33
N PHE A 257 0.89 -14.28 26.19
CA PHE A 257 1.98 -14.38 25.23
C PHE A 257 1.56 -15.26 24.05
N PHE A 258 2.09 -14.93 22.86
CA PHE A 258 1.97 -15.71 21.64
C PHE A 258 3.35 -15.89 21.04
N LEU A 259 3.55 -17.02 20.37
CA LEU A 259 4.79 -17.35 19.67
C LEU A 259 4.45 -17.53 18.19
N VAL A 260 4.88 -16.60 17.35
CA VAL A 260 4.60 -16.60 15.92
C VAL A 260 5.89 -16.95 15.18
N SER A 261 5.83 -17.97 14.33
CA SER A 261 6.95 -18.34 13.46
C SER A 261 7.32 -17.19 12.54
N MET A 262 8.61 -16.96 12.30
CA MET A 262 9.06 -15.95 11.33
C MET A 262 8.56 -16.24 9.91
N ALA A 263 8.31 -17.50 9.59
CA ALA A 263 7.70 -17.88 8.31
C ALA A 263 6.26 -17.35 8.15
N ASP A 264 5.53 -17.20 9.27
CA ASP A 264 4.15 -16.70 9.31
C ASP A 264 4.05 -15.23 9.77
N LEU A 265 5.17 -14.64 10.21
CA LEU A 265 5.17 -13.33 10.84
C LEU A 265 4.64 -12.24 9.90
N ALA A 266 5.11 -12.26 8.67
CA ALA A 266 4.67 -11.30 7.65
C ALA A 266 3.18 -11.45 7.28
N ASP A 267 2.61 -12.67 7.41
CA ASP A 267 1.21 -12.96 7.09
C ASP A 267 0.23 -12.56 8.20
N LYS A 268 0.66 -12.63 9.45
CA LYS A 268 -0.23 -12.47 10.63
C LYS A 268 -0.06 -11.12 11.33
N GLY A 269 0.86 -10.26 10.83
CA GLY A 269 1.34 -9.13 11.61
C GLY A 269 0.40 -7.94 11.65
N GLU A 270 0.01 -7.38 10.50
CA GLU A 270 -0.57 -6.01 10.49
C GLU A 270 -1.98 -5.89 11.07
N ALA A 271 -2.88 -6.83 10.78
CA ALA A 271 -4.27 -6.72 11.20
C ALA A 271 -4.48 -6.90 12.71
N GLU A 272 -3.50 -7.50 13.40
CA GLU A 272 -3.62 -7.91 14.79
C GLU A 272 -2.64 -7.20 15.74
N MET A 273 -1.69 -6.41 15.22
CA MET A 273 -0.67 -5.75 16.03
C MET A 273 -0.88 -4.25 16.18
N ASN A 274 -0.71 -3.80 17.39
CA ASN A 274 -0.53 -2.40 17.77
C ASN A 274 0.93 -2.22 18.19
N ASN A 275 1.59 -1.12 17.79
CA ASN A 275 2.99 -0.84 18.10
C ASN A 275 3.96 -1.97 17.65
N ASP A 276 4.16 -2.10 16.36
CA ASP A 276 5.19 -2.95 15.81
C ASP A 276 6.42 -2.12 15.39
N SER A 277 7.60 -2.62 15.76
CA SER A 277 8.90 -2.07 15.36
C SER A 277 9.50 -2.79 14.15
N LEU A 278 8.83 -3.83 13.66
CA LEU A 278 9.24 -4.60 12.49
C LEU A 278 8.44 -4.17 11.27
N GLU A 279 9.10 -4.25 10.12
CA GLU A 279 8.41 -4.06 8.84
C GLU A 279 7.61 -5.32 8.50
N LEU A 280 6.35 -5.13 8.15
CA LEU A 280 5.45 -6.20 7.76
C LEU A 280 5.12 -6.10 6.27
N ARG A 281 4.71 -7.20 5.66
CA ARG A 281 4.26 -7.17 4.28
C ARG A 281 2.99 -6.33 4.13
N PRO A 282 2.74 -5.78 2.94
CA PRO A 282 1.47 -5.11 2.65
C PRO A 282 0.27 -6.02 2.94
N ASP A 283 -0.82 -5.40 3.40
CA ASP A 283 -2.09 -6.06 3.67
C ASP A 283 -2.56 -6.93 2.49
N ASP A 284 -3.25 -8.02 2.77
CA ASP A 284 -3.85 -8.92 1.77
C ASP A 284 -4.64 -8.18 0.69
N SER A 285 -5.34 -7.12 1.08
CA SER A 285 -6.10 -6.28 0.15
C SER A 285 -5.23 -5.51 -0.84
N ALA A 286 -4.06 -5.05 -0.41
CA ALA A 286 -3.09 -4.36 -1.26
C ALA A 286 -2.46 -5.31 -2.29
N VAL A 287 -2.39 -6.62 -1.98
CA VAL A 287 -1.85 -7.65 -2.85
C VAL A 287 -2.92 -8.25 -3.77
N TYR A 288 -4.03 -8.72 -3.21
CA TYR A 288 -5.08 -9.39 -3.98
C TYR A 288 -5.96 -8.43 -4.77
N GLY A 289 -6.14 -7.19 -4.30
CA GLY A 289 -6.93 -6.17 -5.00
C GLY A 289 -6.41 -5.88 -6.42
N PRO A 290 -5.14 -5.47 -6.60
CA PRO A 290 -4.52 -5.28 -7.91
C PRO A 290 -4.51 -6.57 -8.77
N MET A 291 -4.32 -7.74 -8.15
CA MET A 291 -4.33 -9.03 -8.88
C MET A 291 -5.70 -9.33 -9.48
N ILE A 292 -6.78 -9.18 -8.73
CA ILE A 292 -8.15 -9.38 -9.22
C ILE A 292 -8.44 -8.42 -10.37
N LEU A 293 -8.09 -7.15 -10.24
CA LEU A 293 -8.28 -6.14 -11.29
C LEU A 293 -7.46 -6.45 -12.54
N ALA A 294 -6.21 -6.87 -12.39
CA ALA A 294 -5.37 -7.26 -13.52
C ALA A 294 -5.95 -8.47 -14.28
N ILE A 295 -6.48 -9.46 -13.57
CA ILE A 295 -7.18 -10.60 -14.16
C ILE A 295 -8.42 -10.13 -14.92
N LEU A 296 -9.24 -9.25 -14.35
CA LEU A 296 -10.45 -8.71 -15.00
C LEU A 296 -10.10 -7.93 -16.28
N ILE A 297 -9.04 -7.12 -16.26
CA ILE A 297 -8.55 -6.38 -17.42
C ILE A 297 -8.03 -7.33 -18.51
N LEU A 298 -7.23 -8.33 -18.13
CA LEU A 298 -6.73 -9.33 -19.08
C LEU A 298 -7.87 -10.14 -19.69
N LEU A 299 -8.84 -10.57 -18.88
CA LEU A 299 -10.04 -11.23 -19.41
C LEU A 299 -10.80 -10.31 -20.38
N SER A 300 -10.98 -9.04 -20.05
CA SER A 300 -11.58 -8.05 -20.96
C SER A 300 -10.82 -7.94 -22.28
N ALA A 301 -9.48 -7.94 -22.25
CA ALA A 301 -8.64 -7.93 -23.43
C ALA A 301 -8.76 -9.23 -24.26
N CYS A 302 -8.79 -10.39 -23.62
CA CYS A 302 -9.02 -11.69 -24.26
C CYS A 302 -10.39 -11.73 -24.95
N LEU A 303 -11.43 -11.25 -24.29
CA LEU A 303 -12.80 -11.21 -24.82
C LEU A 303 -12.91 -10.22 -26.00
N ASN A 304 -12.21 -9.09 -25.93
CA ASN A 304 -12.10 -8.17 -27.05
C ASN A 304 -11.42 -8.81 -28.28
N PHE A 305 -10.30 -9.51 -28.03
CA PHE A 305 -9.61 -10.29 -29.07
C PHE A 305 -10.54 -11.35 -29.70
N ALA A 306 -11.27 -12.10 -28.87
CA ALA A 306 -12.21 -13.11 -29.34
C ALA A 306 -13.30 -12.48 -30.22
N ASN A 307 -13.91 -11.38 -29.78
CA ASN A 307 -14.95 -10.67 -30.54
C ASN A 307 -14.42 -10.15 -31.89
N THR A 308 -13.25 -9.51 -31.89
CA THR A 308 -12.64 -8.96 -33.12
C THR A 308 -12.21 -10.08 -34.07
N THR A 309 -11.73 -11.20 -33.58
CA THR A 309 -11.35 -12.37 -34.36
C THR A 309 -12.55 -13.04 -35.02
N VAL A 310 -13.66 -13.20 -34.28
CA VAL A 310 -14.94 -13.70 -34.84
C VAL A 310 -15.44 -12.78 -35.94
N ALA A 311 -15.32 -11.44 -35.72
CA ALA A 311 -15.71 -10.44 -36.70
C ALA A 311 -14.95 -10.62 -38.05
N ARG A 312 -13.67 -10.94 -37.98
CA ARG A 312 -12.83 -11.17 -39.18
C ARG A 312 -13.01 -12.52 -39.80
N SER A 313 -13.31 -13.54 -39.01
CA SER A 313 -13.44 -14.91 -39.52
C SER A 313 -14.50 -15.05 -40.62
N ASN A 314 -15.54 -14.23 -40.60
CA ASN A 314 -16.56 -14.17 -41.65
C ASN A 314 -16.00 -13.84 -43.05
N LYS A 315 -14.93 -13.03 -43.13
CA LYS A 315 -14.25 -12.74 -44.40
C LYS A 315 -13.37 -13.92 -44.90
N ARG A 316 -12.98 -14.80 -43.97
CA ARG A 316 -12.12 -15.97 -44.25
C ARG A 316 -12.88 -17.30 -44.43
N LEU A 317 -14.22 -17.27 -44.26
CA LEU A 317 -15.03 -18.49 -44.40
C LEU A 317 -14.85 -19.17 -45.75
N LYS A 318 -14.76 -18.42 -46.86
CA LYS A 318 -14.52 -18.98 -48.21
C LYS A 318 -13.17 -19.72 -48.27
N GLU A 319 -12.11 -19.15 -47.71
CA GLU A 319 -10.78 -19.78 -47.63
C GLU A 319 -10.81 -21.07 -46.81
N MET A 320 -11.52 -21.07 -45.66
CA MET A 320 -11.69 -22.27 -44.85
C MET A 320 -12.55 -23.33 -45.54
N GLY A 321 -13.56 -22.94 -46.30
CA GLY A 321 -14.37 -23.83 -47.14
C GLY A 321 -13.52 -24.54 -48.20
N VAL A 322 -12.66 -23.79 -48.93
CA VAL A 322 -11.71 -24.37 -49.90
C VAL A 322 -10.78 -25.38 -49.23
N ARG A 323 -10.24 -25.08 -48.10
CA ARG A 323 -9.34 -25.99 -47.36
C ARG A 323 -10.06 -27.27 -46.89
N LYS A 324 -11.31 -27.18 -46.47
CA LYS A 324 -12.14 -28.38 -46.14
C LYS A 324 -12.41 -29.23 -47.35
N VAL A 325 -12.71 -28.64 -48.51
CA VAL A 325 -12.90 -29.39 -49.78
C VAL A 325 -11.62 -30.09 -50.21
N LEU A 326 -10.45 -29.48 -49.96
CA LEU A 326 -9.13 -30.05 -50.22
C LEU A 326 -8.67 -31.09 -49.16
N GLY A 327 -9.58 -31.53 -48.24
CA GLY A 327 -9.33 -32.58 -47.26
C GLY A 327 -8.82 -32.12 -45.89
N GLY A 328 -8.82 -30.79 -45.61
CA GLY A 328 -8.44 -30.28 -44.31
C GLY A 328 -9.43 -30.64 -43.18
N SER A 329 -8.96 -31.30 -42.12
CA SER A 329 -9.79 -31.63 -40.97
C SER A 329 -10.15 -30.43 -40.08
N THR A 330 -11.30 -30.49 -39.41
CA THR A 330 -11.72 -29.45 -38.45
C THR A 330 -10.68 -29.20 -37.35
N ARG A 331 -10.05 -30.28 -36.85
CA ARG A 331 -8.98 -30.20 -35.86
C ARG A 331 -7.75 -29.42 -36.35
N GLN A 332 -7.33 -29.65 -37.61
CA GLN A 332 -6.22 -28.92 -38.20
C GLN A 332 -6.49 -27.41 -38.32
N LEU A 333 -7.74 -27.05 -38.69
CA LEU A 333 -8.14 -25.63 -38.77
C LEU A 333 -8.16 -24.97 -37.39
N ILE A 334 -8.63 -25.66 -36.34
CA ILE A 334 -8.60 -25.17 -34.97
C ILE A 334 -7.15 -24.94 -34.49
N ILE A 335 -6.27 -25.95 -34.66
CA ILE A 335 -4.86 -25.85 -34.25
C ILE A 335 -4.18 -24.71 -34.99
N GLN A 336 -4.40 -24.55 -36.29
CA GLN A 336 -3.83 -23.45 -37.05
C GLN A 336 -4.26 -22.09 -36.52
N GLN A 337 -5.55 -21.93 -36.18
CA GLN A 337 -6.07 -20.68 -35.64
C GLN A 337 -5.53 -20.39 -34.23
N LEU A 338 -5.35 -21.44 -33.41
CA LEU A 338 -4.71 -21.30 -32.09
C LEU A 338 -3.23 -20.91 -32.25
N LEU A 339 -2.51 -21.41 -33.23
CA LEU A 339 -1.14 -21.02 -33.52
C LEU A 339 -1.06 -19.53 -33.99
N GLU A 340 -2.03 -19.05 -34.79
CA GLU A 340 -2.14 -17.65 -35.16
C GLU A 340 -2.40 -16.77 -33.92
N CYS A 341 -3.28 -17.22 -33.02
CA CYS A 341 -3.54 -16.56 -31.74
C CYS A 341 -2.28 -16.51 -30.85
N GLY A 342 -1.60 -17.67 -30.70
CA GLY A 342 -0.38 -17.79 -29.91
C GLY A 342 0.74 -16.84 -30.39
N ALA A 343 0.87 -16.66 -31.72
CA ALA A 343 1.83 -15.71 -32.26
C ALA A 343 1.49 -14.25 -31.88
N ILE A 344 0.21 -13.89 -31.89
CA ILE A 344 -0.24 -12.55 -31.43
C ILE A 344 0.01 -12.36 -29.93
N VAL A 345 -0.31 -13.38 -29.13
CA VAL A 345 -0.07 -13.37 -27.66
C VAL A 345 1.44 -13.27 -27.38
N PHE A 346 2.27 -14.00 -28.11
CA PHE A 346 3.73 -13.91 -28.00
C PHE A 346 4.24 -12.50 -28.28
N CYS A 347 3.78 -11.86 -29.38
CA CYS A 347 4.11 -10.45 -29.65
C CYS A 347 3.59 -9.51 -28.53
N ALA A 348 2.41 -9.80 -27.96
CA ALA A 348 1.85 -9.03 -26.86
C ALA A 348 2.70 -9.19 -25.58
N ILE A 349 3.22 -10.40 -25.30
CA ILE A 349 4.14 -10.62 -24.16
C ILE A 349 5.43 -9.80 -24.34
N LEU A 350 6.05 -9.82 -25.54
CA LEU A 350 7.25 -9.02 -25.78
C LEU A 350 6.99 -7.52 -25.59
N LEU A 351 5.86 -7.04 -26.06
CA LEU A 351 5.46 -5.64 -25.88
C LEU A 351 5.14 -5.33 -24.40
N SER A 352 4.53 -6.28 -23.67
CA SER A 352 4.25 -6.11 -22.25
C SER A 352 5.52 -6.01 -21.42
N LEU A 353 6.54 -6.78 -21.72
CA LEU A 353 7.84 -6.67 -21.06
C LEU A 353 8.48 -5.30 -21.29
N ALA A 354 8.36 -4.76 -22.50
CA ALA A 354 8.83 -3.40 -22.79
C ALA A 354 8.04 -2.32 -22.02
N PHE A 355 6.71 -2.46 -21.91
CA PHE A 355 5.88 -1.56 -21.12
C PHE A 355 6.21 -1.66 -19.62
N THR A 356 6.42 -2.88 -19.11
CA THR A 356 6.81 -3.08 -17.72
C THR A 356 8.16 -2.42 -17.44
N ALA A 357 9.18 -2.61 -18.28
CA ALA A 357 10.49 -1.98 -18.10
C ALA A 357 10.42 -0.44 -18.14
N TRP A 358 9.59 0.10 -19.02
CA TRP A 358 9.44 1.56 -19.15
C TRP A 358 8.73 2.19 -17.94
N TRP A 359 7.71 1.54 -17.40
CA TRP A 359 6.91 2.06 -16.29
C TRP A 359 7.49 1.77 -14.92
N LEU A 360 8.33 0.73 -14.79
CA LEU A 360 8.87 0.24 -13.51
C LEU A 360 9.53 1.32 -12.63
N PRO A 361 10.37 2.25 -13.15
CA PRO A 361 10.92 3.32 -12.33
C PRO A 361 9.85 4.23 -11.72
N THR A 362 8.80 4.54 -12.49
CA THR A 362 7.67 5.35 -12.00
C THR A 362 6.91 4.62 -10.91
N PHE A 363 6.64 3.33 -11.07
CA PHE A 363 5.96 2.51 -10.06
C PHE A 363 6.77 2.43 -8.76
N ASN A 364 8.07 2.17 -8.84
CA ASN A 364 8.95 2.09 -7.68
C ASN A 364 9.09 3.43 -6.91
N ASN A 365 8.78 4.56 -7.56
CA ASN A 365 8.75 5.88 -6.91
C ASN A 365 7.36 6.22 -6.32
N MET A 366 6.32 5.46 -6.68
CA MET A 366 4.97 5.66 -6.14
C MET A 366 4.84 5.11 -4.72
N PHE A 367 5.56 4.03 -4.41
CA PHE A 367 5.49 3.32 -3.13
C PHE A 367 6.89 3.11 -2.57
N ASP A 368 7.19 3.73 -1.44
CA ASP A 368 8.53 3.67 -0.84
C ASP A 368 8.85 2.27 -0.27
N GLY A 369 7.82 1.51 0.14
CA GLY A 369 7.95 0.15 0.69
C GLY A 369 8.00 -0.98 -0.35
N ILE A 370 7.87 -0.70 -1.66
CA ILE A 370 7.83 -1.72 -2.71
C ILE A 370 8.87 -1.40 -3.78
N LYS A 371 9.80 -2.31 -4.02
CA LYS A 371 10.74 -2.19 -5.15
C LYS A 371 10.73 -3.46 -5.98
N LEU A 372 10.07 -3.38 -7.12
CA LEU A 372 10.03 -4.46 -8.09
C LEU A 372 11.27 -4.42 -9.00
N ASN A 373 11.74 -5.60 -9.41
CA ASN A 373 12.92 -5.73 -10.25
C ASN A 373 12.56 -6.22 -11.66
N ALA A 374 13.29 -5.75 -12.68
CA ALA A 374 13.04 -6.06 -14.09
C ALA A 374 14.00 -7.11 -14.70
N ASP A 375 14.63 -7.95 -13.90
CA ASP A 375 15.61 -8.94 -14.38
C ASP A 375 14.91 -10.17 -15.03
N TYR A 376 14.16 -9.91 -16.12
CA TYR A 376 13.26 -10.88 -16.76
C TYR A 376 13.94 -12.18 -17.19
N LEU A 377 15.20 -12.15 -17.61
CA LEU A 377 15.92 -13.33 -18.12
C LEU A 377 16.52 -14.18 -17.01
N LYS A 378 16.76 -13.62 -15.84
CA LYS A 378 17.30 -14.35 -14.68
C LYS A 378 16.22 -14.88 -13.75
N ASP A 379 15.03 -14.31 -13.82
CA ASP A 379 13.89 -14.72 -12.97
C ASP A 379 13.14 -15.91 -13.57
N MET A 380 13.53 -17.11 -13.16
CA MET A 380 12.93 -18.36 -13.64
C MET A 380 11.45 -18.52 -13.26
N ALA A 381 10.97 -17.88 -12.18
CA ALA A 381 9.57 -17.91 -11.80
C ALA A 381 8.74 -17.03 -12.74
N LEU A 382 9.25 -15.85 -13.07
CA LEU A 382 8.62 -14.96 -14.04
C LEU A 382 8.59 -15.60 -15.43
N LEU A 383 9.66 -16.25 -15.87
CA LEU A 383 9.69 -16.97 -17.14
C LEU A 383 8.64 -18.09 -17.20
N ARG A 384 8.50 -18.91 -16.15
CA ARG A 384 7.44 -19.94 -16.05
C ARG A 384 6.06 -19.30 -16.10
N PHE A 385 5.86 -18.20 -15.42
CA PHE A 385 4.61 -17.45 -15.45
C PHE A 385 4.29 -16.90 -16.85
N MET A 386 5.28 -16.37 -17.59
CA MET A 386 5.10 -15.93 -18.97
C MET A 386 4.68 -17.07 -19.91
N ILE A 387 5.26 -18.26 -19.74
CA ILE A 387 4.88 -19.46 -20.48
C ILE A 387 3.43 -19.84 -20.15
N PHE A 388 3.06 -19.81 -18.87
CA PHE A 388 1.67 -20.06 -18.44
C PHE A 388 0.70 -19.05 -19.07
N ILE A 389 1.03 -17.76 -19.09
CA ILE A 389 0.25 -16.72 -19.76
C ILE A 389 0.14 -16.99 -21.26
N LEU A 390 1.24 -17.37 -21.93
CA LEU A 390 1.22 -17.66 -23.36
C LEU A 390 0.19 -18.73 -23.72
N PHE A 391 0.18 -19.83 -22.99
CA PHE A 391 -0.77 -20.92 -23.25
C PHE A 391 -2.19 -20.58 -22.77
N GLY A 392 -2.34 -20.04 -21.56
CA GLY A 392 -3.62 -19.69 -20.96
C GLY A 392 -4.38 -18.66 -21.79
N VAL A 393 -3.73 -17.56 -22.15
CA VAL A 393 -4.33 -16.50 -22.97
C VAL A 393 -4.64 -16.99 -24.38
N THR A 394 -3.75 -17.79 -24.98
CA THR A 394 -4.00 -18.40 -26.30
C THR A 394 -5.26 -19.28 -26.29
N ILE A 395 -5.47 -20.07 -25.25
CA ILE A 395 -6.64 -20.92 -25.12
C ILE A 395 -7.89 -20.06 -24.86
N ILE A 396 -7.86 -19.18 -23.86
CA ILE A 396 -9.03 -18.37 -23.45
C ILE A 396 -9.48 -17.45 -24.60
N ALA A 397 -8.57 -16.76 -25.25
CA ALA A 397 -8.87 -15.82 -26.32
C ALA A 397 -9.11 -16.51 -27.67
N GLY A 398 -8.46 -17.66 -27.94
CA GLY A 398 -8.42 -18.31 -29.25
C GLY A 398 -9.41 -19.43 -29.45
N ILE A 399 -9.82 -20.20 -28.41
CA ILE A 399 -10.62 -21.42 -28.59
C ILE A 399 -12.01 -21.15 -29.15
N TYR A 400 -12.66 -20.10 -28.65
CA TYR A 400 -14.00 -19.74 -29.13
C TYR A 400 -14.02 -19.31 -30.61
N PRO A 401 -13.18 -18.36 -31.07
CA PRO A 401 -13.08 -18.02 -32.48
C PRO A 401 -12.70 -19.20 -33.36
N ALA A 402 -11.77 -20.04 -32.90
CA ALA A 402 -11.32 -21.21 -33.66
C ALA A 402 -12.46 -22.24 -33.87
N TYR A 403 -13.18 -22.58 -32.81
CA TYR A 403 -14.33 -23.46 -32.88
C TYR A 403 -15.46 -22.89 -33.73
N TYR A 404 -15.79 -21.61 -33.54
CA TYR A 404 -16.82 -20.90 -34.29
C TYR A 404 -16.55 -20.95 -35.79
N SER A 405 -15.31 -20.69 -36.22
CA SER A 405 -14.92 -20.69 -37.63
C SER A 405 -14.85 -22.07 -38.23
N ALA A 406 -14.43 -23.08 -37.46
CA ALA A 406 -14.22 -24.44 -37.96
C ALA A 406 -15.49 -25.27 -38.05
N ARG A 407 -16.61 -24.89 -37.42
CA ARG A 407 -17.87 -25.70 -37.39
C ARG A 407 -18.67 -25.68 -38.70
N TYR A 408 -18.47 -24.66 -39.56
CA TYR A 408 -19.23 -24.51 -40.79
C TYR A 408 -18.86 -25.58 -41.85
N ASN A 409 -19.88 -26.16 -42.53
CA ASN A 409 -19.66 -27.09 -43.63
C ASN A 409 -19.34 -26.38 -44.94
N ALA A 410 -18.46 -26.97 -45.75
CA ALA A 410 -18.04 -26.39 -47.04
C ALA A 410 -19.25 -26.12 -47.96
N THR A 411 -20.23 -27.01 -48.04
CA THR A 411 -21.45 -26.86 -48.83
C THR A 411 -22.30 -25.65 -48.40
N GLN A 412 -22.38 -25.37 -47.12
CA GLN A 412 -23.11 -24.21 -46.62
C GLN A 412 -22.40 -22.90 -46.97
N ILE A 413 -21.05 -22.91 -46.96
CA ILE A 413 -20.23 -21.74 -47.30
C ILE A 413 -20.38 -21.36 -48.77
N PHE A 414 -20.35 -22.37 -49.70
CA PHE A 414 -20.39 -22.11 -51.13
C PHE A 414 -21.79 -21.85 -51.67
N ARG A 415 -22.86 -22.45 -51.08
CA ARG A 415 -24.24 -22.17 -51.47
C ARG A 415 -24.78 -20.82 -51.04
N GLY A 416 -23.96 -19.96 -50.45
CA GLY A 416 -24.42 -18.67 -49.90
C GLY A 416 -25.41 -18.78 -48.74
N GLY A 417 -25.70 -20.03 -48.30
CA GLY A 417 -26.70 -20.35 -47.28
C GLY A 417 -26.18 -20.18 -45.85
N VAL A 418 -24.98 -19.69 -45.64
CA VAL A 418 -24.52 -19.30 -44.32
C VAL A 418 -25.33 -18.06 -43.94
N LYS A 419 -26.51 -18.27 -43.37
CA LYS A 419 -27.19 -17.24 -42.61
C LYS A 419 -26.22 -16.92 -41.49
N TYR A 420 -25.53 -15.79 -41.67
CA TYR A 420 -24.67 -15.21 -40.61
C TYR A 420 -25.53 -15.19 -39.34
N GLY A 421 -25.37 -16.21 -38.49
CA GLY A 421 -26.13 -16.31 -37.25
C GLY A 421 -26.10 -14.99 -36.52
N GLY A 422 -27.21 -14.52 -35.98
CA GLY A 422 -27.31 -13.21 -35.30
C GLY A 422 -26.15 -12.99 -34.36
N THR A 423 -25.89 -11.74 -33.95
CA THR A 423 -24.94 -11.49 -32.84
C THR A 423 -25.24 -12.51 -31.77
N ASN A 424 -24.37 -13.54 -31.67
CA ASN A 424 -24.61 -14.66 -30.76
C ASN A 424 -24.78 -14.09 -29.34
N LEU A 425 -25.69 -14.64 -28.57
CA LEU A 425 -25.88 -14.31 -27.15
C LEU A 425 -24.51 -14.22 -26.44
N PHE A 426 -23.59 -15.11 -26.78
CA PHE A 426 -22.24 -15.14 -26.26
C PHE A 426 -21.47 -13.83 -26.52
N SER A 427 -21.42 -13.33 -27.78
CA SER A 427 -20.73 -12.04 -28.07
C SER A 427 -21.34 -10.84 -27.34
N ARG A 428 -22.64 -10.91 -27.07
CA ARG A 428 -23.35 -9.88 -26.28
C ARG A 428 -22.99 -9.95 -24.80
N LEU A 429 -22.90 -11.17 -24.24
CA LEU A 429 -22.47 -11.37 -22.86
C LEU A 429 -21.01 -10.93 -22.67
N LEU A 430 -20.12 -11.20 -23.66
CA LEU A 430 -18.75 -10.71 -23.63
C LEU A 430 -18.68 -9.18 -23.58
N LEU A 431 -19.50 -8.49 -24.38
CA LEU A 431 -19.59 -7.04 -24.34
C LEU A 431 -20.15 -6.53 -23.00
N GLY A 432 -21.18 -7.19 -22.47
CA GLY A 432 -21.72 -6.88 -21.14
C GLY A 432 -20.65 -6.97 -20.05
N PHE A 433 -19.85 -8.01 -20.05
CA PHE A 433 -18.72 -8.16 -19.13
C PHE A 433 -17.69 -7.02 -19.26
N GLN A 434 -17.33 -6.65 -20.50
CA GLN A 434 -16.40 -5.51 -20.74
C GLN A 434 -16.95 -4.19 -20.18
N ILE A 435 -18.25 -3.94 -20.34
CA ILE A 435 -18.92 -2.76 -19.77
C ILE A 435 -18.89 -2.80 -18.24
N ILE A 436 -19.13 -3.96 -17.63
CA ILE A 436 -19.03 -4.13 -16.16
C ILE A 436 -17.63 -3.79 -15.66
N VAL A 437 -16.58 -4.34 -16.28
CA VAL A 437 -15.19 -4.06 -15.93
C VAL A 437 -14.86 -2.57 -16.10
N ALA A 438 -15.35 -1.94 -17.17
CA ALA A 438 -15.19 -0.51 -17.38
C ALA A 438 -15.85 0.31 -16.26
N PHE A 439 -17.06 -0.06 -15.82
CA PHE A 439 -17.70 0.60 -14.68
C PHE A 439 -16.91 0.44 -13.39
N ILE A 440 -16.40 -0.78 -13.11
CA ILE A 440 -15.58 -1.03 -11.92
C ILE A 440 -14.35 -0.11 -11.90
N THR A 441 -13.58 -0.11 -12.97
CA THR A 441 -12.33 0.67 -13.05
C THR A 441 -12.56 2.19 -13.07
N VAL A 442 -13.59 2.65 -13.78
CA VAL A 442 -13.94 4.08 -13.85
C VAL A 442 -14.48 4.58 -12.51
N THR A 443 -15.31 3.78 -11.83
CA THR A 443 -15.84 4.14 -10.50
C THR A 443 -14.70 4.20 -9.48
N ALA A 444 -13.75 3.28 -9.52
CA ALA A 444 -12.58 3.32 -8.66
C ALA A 444 -11.70 4.55 -8.96
N GLY A 445 -11.43 4.85 -10.23
CA GLY A 445 -10.66 6.04 -10.61
C GLY A 445 -11.27 7.34 -10.09
N PHE A 446 -12.58 7.56 -10.28
CA PHE A 446 -13.27 8.74 -9.75
C PHE A 446 -13.37 8.70 -8.21
N GLY A 447 -13.56 7.52 -7.62
CA GLY A 447 -13.63 7.34 -6.17
C GLY A 447 -12.33 7.77 -5.49
N PHE A 448 -11.20 7.23 -5.90
CA PHE A 448 -9.88 7.57 -5.33
C PHE A 448 -9.46 9.00 -5.66
N ALA A 449 -9.76 9.52 -6.86
CA ALA A 449 -9.49 10.91 -7.20
C ALA A 449 -10.27 11.89 -6.28
N ARG A 450 -11.52 11.57 -5.95
CA ARG A 450 -12.31 12.37 -5.00
C ARG A 450 -11.85 12.19 -3.56
N ASN A 451 -11.41 10.99 -3.20
CA ASN A 451 -10.84 10.77 -1.88
C ASN A 451 -9.55 11.58 -1.70
N SER A 452 -8.71 11.70 -2.74
CA SER A 452 -7.53 12.58 -2.72
C SER A 452 -7.91 14.04 -2.47
N ALA A 453 -8.95 14.55 -3.17
CA ALA A 453 -9.44 15.90 -2.93
C ALA A 453 -10.00 16.08 -1.51
N PHE A 454 -10.74 15.09 -0.99
CA PHE A 454 -11.27 15.10 0.37
C PHE A 454 -10.14 15.12 1.40
N GLN A 455 -9.11 14.30 1.23
CA GLN A 455 -7.98 14.22 2.14
C GLN A 455 -7.20 15.55 2.21
N ARG A 456 -7.05 16.23 1.08
CA ARG A 456 -6.34 17.53 1.00
C ARG A 456 -6.98 18.62 1.86
N ASP A 457 -8.30 18.61 1.96
CA ASP A 457 -9.06 19.65 2.68
C ASP A 457 -9.54 19.14 4.05
N TYR A 458 -9.08 17.96 4.51
CA TYR A 458 -9.57 17.34 5.73
C TYR A 458 -9.02 18.04 6.98
N ASN A 459 -9.91 18.31 7.94
CA ASN A 459 -9.54 18.91 9.21
C ASN A 459 -9.36 17.84 10.28
N PHE A 460 -8.13 17.54 10.66
CA PHE A 460 -7.81 16.56 11.70
C PHE A 460 -8.12 17.02 13.13
N GLY A 461 -8.70 18.21 13.31
CA GLY A 461 -9.01 18.79 14.62
C GLY A 461 -7.86 19.62 15.21
N PHE A 462 -6.78 19.81 14.46
CA PHE A 462 -5.65 20.65 14.82
C PHE A 462 -5.07 21.39 13.60
N ASN A 463 -4.28 22.42 13.85
CA ASN A 463 -3.61 23.19 12.80
C ASN A 463 -2.35 22.46 12.31
N GLN A 464 -2.23 22.28 11.00
CA GLN A 464 -1.07 21.66 10.35
C GLN A 464 -0.18 22.69 9.63
N ASN A 465 -0.78 23.79 9.20
CA ASN A 465 -0.11 24.75 8.33
C ASN A 465 0.86 25.67 9.10
N ASN A 466 2.02 25.92 8.51
CA ASN A 466 3.05 26.81 9.04
C ASN A 466 3.57 26.41 10.43
N ILE A 467 3.61 25.11 10.72
CA ILE A 467 4.12 24.55 11.98
C ILE A 467 5.35 23.69 11.71
N ILE A 468 6.39 23.93 12.49
CA ILE A 468 7.62 23.12 12.55
C ILE A 468 7.73 22.57 13.95
N GLY A 469 7.95 21.26 14.07
CA GLY A 469 8.30 20.61 15.32
C GLY A 469 9.78 20.22 15.35
N ILE A 470 10.38 20.29 16.51
CA ILE A 470 11.73 19.79 16.75
C ILE A 470 11.84 19.16 18.13
N GLN A 471 12.51 18.01 18.20
CA GLN A 471 12.77 17.36 19.47
C GLN A 471 14.06 17.93 20.09
N THR A 472 13.93 18.58 21.25
CA THR A 472 15.07 19.13 21.99
C THR A 472 15.62 18.12 23.01
N PRO A 473 16.90 18.22 23.40
CA PRO A 473 17.44 17.44 24.49
C PRO A 473 16.68 17.72 25.81
N LYS A 474 16.63 16.74 26.70
CA LYS A 474 15.92 16.87 28.00
C LYS A 474 16.43 18.03 28.82
N GLY A 475 15.54 18.87 29.35
CA GLY A 475 15.89 20.01 30.20
C GLY A 475 16.38 21.26 29.44
N THR A 476 16.57 21.20 28.12
CA THR A 476 17.12 22.32 27.34
C THR A 476 16.09 23.02 26.45
N ASN A 477 14.86 22.61 26.52
CA ASN A 477 13.76 23.16 25.70
C ASN A 477 13.65 24.68 25.87
N LYS A 478 13.83 25.19 27.08
CA LYS A 478 13.79 26.64 27.41
C LYS A 478 14.84 27.44 26.66
N THR A 479 16.08 26.95 26.53
CA THR A 479 17.15 27.65 25.82
C THR A 479 16.81 27.89 24.35
N MET A 480 16.30 26.88 23.68
CA MET A 480 15.85 27.00 22.28
C MET A 480 14.58 27.86 22.17
N TYR A 481 13.66 27.76 23.13
CA TYR A 481 12.46 28.59 23.19
C TYR A 481 12.83 30.08 23.28
N ASP A 482 13.72 30.45 24.21
CA ASP A 482 14.16 31.83 24.41
C ASP A 482 14.90 32.35 23.16
N ALA A 483 15.72 31.53 22.52
CA ALA A 483 16.42 31.89 21.30
C ALA A 483 15.47 32.14 20.11
N LEU A 484 14.39 31.38 19.98
CA LEU A 484 13.40 31.51 18.90
C LEU A 484 12.36 32.61 19.18
N SER A 485 12.09 32.93 20.43
CA SER A 485 11.18 34.02 20.81
C SER A 485 11.64 35.40 20.33
N GLN A 486 12.93 35.50 19.95
CA GLN A 486 13.52 36.73 19.41
C GLN A 486 13.44 36.80 17.88
N VAL A 487 12.91 35.76 17.20
CA VAL A 487 12.82 35.71 15.73
C VAL A 487 11.51 36.35 15.28
N PRO A 488 11.52 37.45 14.52
CA PRO A 488 10.30 38.18 14.16
C PRO A 488 9.31 37.40 13.33
N GLU A 489 9.79 36.43 12.54
CA GLU A 489 8.99 35.55 11.68
C GLU A 489 8.28 34.44 12.45
N VAL A 490 8.64 34.20 13.71
CA VAL A 490 7.98 33.26 14.61
C VAL A 490 6.73 33.90 15.18
N LYS A 491 5.58 33.34 14.90
CA LYS A 491 4.29 33.82 15.37
C LYS A 491 4.01 33.39 16.81
N ALA A 492 4.28 32.14 17.13
CA ALA A 492 4.06 31.56 18.44
C ALA A 492 4.92 30.31 18.65
N LEU A 493 5.20 30.03 19.92
CA LEU A 493 5.96 28.87 20.38
C LEU A 493 5.14 28.07 21.38
N ALA A 494 5.24 26.76 21.33
CA ALA A 494 4.67 25.87 22.33
C ALA A 494 5.66 24.79 22.74
N THR A 495 5.52 24.28 23.95
CA THR A 495 6.35 23.18 24.46
C THR A 495 5.49 22.01 24.85
N THR A 496 6.02 20.78 24.70
CA THR A 496 5.26 19.57 25.01
C THR A 496 6.21 18.39 25.24
N ARG A 497 5.75 17.36 25.96
CA ARG A 497 6.51 16.12 26.11
C ARG A 497 6.22 15.15 24.96
N GLY A 498 4.95 15.01 24.56
CA GLY A 498 4.52 14.30 23.38
C GLY A 498 3.94 15.25 22.36
N HIS A 499 3.80 14.85 21.11
CA HIS A 499 3.31 15.70 20.03
C HIS A 499 2.34 14.98 19.12
N ILE A 500 1.24 15.65 18.77
CA ILE A 500 0.19 15.11 17.90
C ILE A 500 0.81 14.65 16.58
N GLY A 501 0.57 13.37 16.24
CA GLY A 501 1.04 12.76 15.01
C GLY A 501 2.45 12.19 15.05
N PHE A 502 3.28 12.55 16.04
CA PHE A 502 4.68 12.15 16.09
C PHE A 502 5.08 11.39 17.36
N SER A 503 4.48 11.71 18.52
CA SER A 503 4.85 11.05 19.77
C SER A 503 3.74 11.13 20.81
N TRP A 504 3.20 9.99 21.23
CA TRP A 504 2.23 9.86 22.32
C TRP A 504 2.44 8.51 23.03
N ARG A 505 1.72 8.30 24.13
CA ARG A 505 1.75 7.02 24.85
C ARG A 505 0.38 6.37 24.81
N ASN A 506 0.32 5.09 24.49
CA ASN A 506 -0.90 4.29 24.65
C ASN A 506 -0.96 3.84 26.10
N MET A 507 -2.03 4.20 26.78
CA MET A 507 -2.26 3.90 28.20
C MET A 507 -3.69 3.44 28.44
N ALA A 508 -3.91 2.76 29.57
CA ALA A 508 -5.25 2.41 30.01
C ALA A 508 -5.80 3.50 30.95
N MET A 509 -6.98 4.02 30.64
CA MET A 509 -7.77 4.87 31.49
C MET A 509 -8.86 4.06 32.18
N GLU A 510 -9.05 4.24 33.48
CA GLU A 510 -10.10 3.60 34.25
C GLU A 510 -11.04 4.66 34.87
N SER A 511 -12.33 4.56 34.59
CA SER A 511 -13.37 5.37 35.17
C SER A 511 -14.62 4.53 35.42
N GLU A 512 -15.28 4.69 36.57
CA GLU A 512 -16.51 3.98 36.94
C GLU A 512 -16.38 2.44 36.79
N GLY A 513 -15.16 1.89 37.02
CA GLY A 513 -14.87 0.45 36.90
C GLY A 513 -14.67 -0.05 35.45
N VAL A 514 -14.80 0.82 34.46
CA VAL A 514 -14.57 0.51 33.03
C VAL A 514 -13.19 0.97 32.62
N LYS A 515 -12.44 0.09 31.95
CA LYS A 515 -11.14 0.41 31.36
C LYS A 515 -11.27 0.65 29.87
N LYS A 516 -10.58 1.68 29.38
CA LYS A 516 -10.46 1.99 27.95
C LYS A 516 -9.01 2.31 27.62
N GLU A 517 -8.58 1.88 26.45
CA GLU A 517 -7.29 2.29 25.88
C GLU A 517 -7.38 3.72 25.33
N ILE A 518 -6.39 4.54 25.64
CA ILE A 518 -6.34 5.95 25.28
C ILE A 518 -4.98 6.33 24.72
N ASN A 519 -4.97 7.34 23.84
CA ASN A 519 -3.78 8.10 23.51
C ASN A 519 -3.54 9.17 24.59
N TYR A 520 -2.45 9.02 25.33
CA TYR A 520 -2.10 9.92 26.43
C TYR A 520 -1.01 10.91 25.97
N LEU A 521 -1.28 12.20 26.14
CA LEU A 521 -0.42 13.27 25.68
C LEU A 521 -0.14 14.26 26.82
N GLU A 522 1.14 14.47 27.16
CA GLU A 522 1.55 15.49 28.11
C GLU A 522 1.89 16.78 27.37
N THR A 523 1.05 17.80 27.52
CA THR A 523 1.16 19.10 26.85
C THR A 523 1.73 20.17 27.79
N GLY A 524 2.35 21.19 27.21
CA GLY A 524 2.91 22.34 27.91
C GLY A 524 2.25 23.66 27.54
N GLU A 525 3.01 24.74 27.73
CA GLU A 525 2.53 26.10 27.50
C GLU A 525 2.21 26.33 26.01
N ASN A 526 1.17 27.11 25.75
CA ASN A 526 0.68 27.56 24.44
C ASN A 526 0.27 26.43 23.48
N TYR A 527 0.35 25.15 23.87
CA TYR A 527 0.17 24.03 22.94
C TYR A 527 -1.20 24.04 22.27
N PHE A 528 -2.26 24.27 23.04
CA PHE A 528 -3.64 24.32 22.49
C PHE A 528 -3.83 25.50 21.52
N SER A 529 -3.15 26.60 21.76
CA SER A 529 -3.27 27.81 20.94
C SER A 529 -2.50 27.67 19.62
N VAL A 530 -1.26 27.16 19.68
CA VAL A 530 -0.41 26.92 18.52
C VAL A 530 -1.00 25.84 17.61
N MET A 531 -1.46 24.73 18.21
CA MET A 531 -2.09 23.63 17.49
C MET A 531 -3.55 23.92 17.09
N GLY A 532 -4.14 25.04 17.49
CA GLY A 532 -5.51 25.41 17.10
C GLY A 532 -6.59 24.46 17.62
N ILE A 533 -6.33 23.77 18.75
CA ILE A 533 -7.25 22.78 19.31
C ILE A 533 -8.52 23.45 19.84
N GLN A 534 -9.67 23.01 19.34
CA GLN A 534 -10.98 23.58 19.68
C GLN A 534 -11.60 22.90 20.90
N MET A 535 -12.01 23.74 21.89
CA MET A 535 -12.76 23.27 23.05
C MET A 535 -14.27 23.19 22.75
N LEU A 536 -14.93 22.13 23.21
CA LEU A 536 -16.39 21.99 23.18
C LEU A 536 -17.02 22.40 24.51
N ALA A 537 -16.37 22.06 25.63
CA ALA A 537 -16.84 22.38 26.95
C ALA A 537 -15.69 22.61 27.92
N GLY A 538 -15.91 23.34 28.99
CA GLY A 538 -14.94 23.58 30.05
C GLY A 538 -13.88 24.63 29.70
N ARG A 539 -12.66 24.47 30.25
CA ARG A 539 -11.54 25.40 30.10
C ARG A 539 -10.25 24.71 29.65
N LYS A 540 -9.34 25.47 29.06
CA LYS A 540 -7.94 25.06 28.82
C LYS A 540 -7.15 25.03 30.15
N PHE A 541 -5.94 24.45 30.11
CA PHE A 541 -5.01 24.54 31.24
C PHE A 541 -4.61 25.99 31.55
N ASN A 542 -4.38 26.27 32.84
CA ASN A 542 -3.79 27.52 33.21
C ASN A 542 -2.30 27.49 32.81
N GLU A 543 -1.92 28.33 31.85
CA GLU A 543 -0.57 28.34 31.30
C GLU A 543 0.49 28.71 32.32
N LYS A 544 0.21 29.67 33.20
CA LYS A 544 1.17 30.24 34.20
C LYS A 544 1.09 29.59 35.60
N GLY A 545 0.13 28.67 35.82
CA GLY A 545 -0.09 28.06 37.13
C GLY A 545 0.28 26.58 37.19
N GLU A 546 0.87 26.16 38.32
CA GLU A 546 1.20 24.72 38.55
C GLU A 546 0.00 23.87 38.99
N GLY A 547 -1.14 24.51 39.28
CA GLY A 547 -2.31 23.87 39.83
C GLY A 547 -2.93 22.75 38.96
N ASP A 548 -2.69 22.77 37.64
CA ASP A 548 -3.19 21.76 36.68
C ASP A 548 -2.20 20.60 36.44
N ILE A 549 -0.92 20.70 36.85
CA ILE A 549 0.12 19.70 36.60
C ILE A 549 -0.25 18.37 37.24
N TYR A 550 -0.43 17.32 36.43
CA TYR A 550 -0.81 15.97 36.82
C TYR A 550 -2.03 15.86 37.75
N LYS A 551 -2.93 16.84 37.74
CA LYS A 551 -4.17 16.84 38.52
C LYS A 551 -5.40 16.92 37.65
N ASN A 552 -5.31 17.69 36.57
CA ASN A 552 -6.41 17.97 35.67
C ASN A 552 -6.11 17.43 34.27
N ALA A 553 -7.17 17.05 33.56
CA ALA A 553 -7.07 16.54 32.20
C ALA A 553 -8.11 17.21 31.30
N ILE A 554 -7.77 17.27 30.01
CA ILE A 554 -8.68 17.62 28.91
C ILE A 554 -8.80 16.38 28.02
N VAL A 555 -10.04 16.04 27.66
CA VAL A 555 -10.35 14.80 26.95
C VAL A 555 -11.01 15.07 25.61
N SER A 556 -10.94 14.14 24.66
CA SER A 556 -11.63 14.25 23.36
C SER A 556 -13.13 13.89 23.48
N ALA A 557 -13.94 14.41 22.55
CA ALA A 557 -15.38 14.09 22.49
C ALA A 557 -15.61 12.60 22.26
N ASN A 558 -14.77 11.91 21.49
CA ASN A 558 -14.82 10.46 21.30
C ASN A 558 -14.69 9.71 22.63
N LEU A 559 -13.79 10.13 23.53
CA LEU A 559 -13.69 9.53 24.86
C LEU A 559 -15.00 9.66 25.63
N CYS A 560 -15.58 10.85 25.64
CA CYS A 560 -16.86 11.09 26.30
C CYS A 560 -17.95 10.14 25.76
N SER A 561 -18.04 10.03 24.43
CA SER A 561 -19.01 9.14 23.78
C SER A 561 -18.85 7.66 24.19
N GLN A 562 -17.60 7.19 24.35
CA GLN A 562 -17.32 5.80 24.75
C GLN A 562 -17.73 5.49 26.20
N TYR A 563 -17.85 6.50 27.05
CA TYR A 563 -18.34 6.38 28.43
C TYR A 563 -19.80 6.81 28.55
N GLY A 564 -20.50 7.16 27.46
CA GLY A 564 -21.88 7.65 27.49
C GLY A 564 -22.01 9.05 28.07
N TRP A 565 -20.97 9.84 28.11
CA TRP A 565 -20.96 11.21 28.60
C TRP A 565 -21.23 12.21 27.49
N THR A 566 -21.90 13.33 27.85
CA THR A 566 -21.89 14.54 26.98
C THR A 566 -20.68 15.39 27.34
N PRO A 567 -20.20 16.30 26.44
CA PRO A 567 -19.10 17.20 26.74
C PRO A 567 -19.29 18.00 28.04
N GLU A 568 -20.52 18.42 28.33
CA GLU A 568 -20.85 19.24 29.50
C GLU A 568 -20.86 18.43 30.80
N ASN A 569 -21.41 17.19 30.76
CA ASN A 569 -21.48 16.36 31.96
C ASN A 569 -20.18 15.60 32.26
N ALA A 570 -19.24 15.57 31.33
CA ALA A 570 -17.92 15.03 31.57
C ALA A 570 -17.07 15.92 32.49
N ILE A 571 -17.34 17.23 32.52
CA ILE A 571 -16.59 18.18 33.36
C ILE A 571 -16.78 17.82 34.85
N GLY A 572 -15.65 17.73 35.57
CA GLY A 572 -15.62 17.38 37.01
C GLY A 572 -15.58 15.87 37.29
N LYS A 573 -15.82 15.00 36.28
CA LYS A 573 -15.66 13.57 36.50
C LYS A 573 -14.19 13.21 36.73
N GLN A 574 -14.00 12.16 37.53
CA GLN A 574 -12.68 11.67 37.91
C GLN A 574 -12.40 10.33 37.20
N PHE A 575 -11.17 10.16 36.79
CA PHE A 575 -10.66 8.93 36.22
C PHE A 575 -9.20 8.71 36.65
N ARG A 576 -8.73 7.49 36.45
CA ARG A 576 -7.35 7.10 36.76
C ARG A 576 -6.62 6.64 35.51
N VAL A 577 -5.39 7.12 35.37
CA VAL A 577 -4.41 6.57 34.40
C VAL A 577 -3.23 6.14 35.24
N ASP A 578 -2.88 4.85 35.17
CA ASP A 578 -1.89 4.24 36.07
C ASP A 578 -2.23 4.49 37.54
N THR A 579 -1.33 5.10 38.28
CA THR A 579 -1.50 5.43 39.71
C THR A 579 -2.05 6.84 39.95
N VAL A 580 -2.18 7.64 38.90
CA VAL A 580 -2.54 9.07 38.99
C VAL A 580 -4.03 9.26 38.72
N SER A 581 -4.72 9.96 39.60
CA SER A 581 -6.12 10.36 39.44
C SER A 581 -6.21 11.77 38.85
N TYR A 582 -7.04 11.90 37.81
CA TYR A 582 -7.28 13.16 37.12
C TYR A 582 -8.75 13.60 37.23
N SER A 583 -8.97 14.91 37.22
CA SER A 583 -10.29 15.51 37.07
C SER A 583 -10.43 16.12 35.66
N ILE A 584 -11.54 15.84 34.97
CA ILE A 584 -11.80 16.44 33.66
C ILE A 584 -12.19 17.90 33.81
N ILE A 585 -11.39 18.82 33.21
CA ILE A 585 -11.65 20.26 33.22
C ILE A 585 -12.08 20.80 31.86
N GLY A 586 -11.94 20.03 30.81
CA GLY A 586 -12.30 20.43 29.46
C GLY A 586 -12.50 19.25 28.52
N VAL A 587 -13.28 19.49 27.49
CA VAL A 587 -13.52 18.54 26.40
C VAL A 587 -13.21 19.22 25.07
N THR A 588 -12.39 18.59 24.24
CA THR A 588 -12.05 19.07 22.88
C THR A 588 -12.93 18.39 21.82
N LYS A 589 -12.97 18.99 20.61
CA LYS A 589 -13.32 18.25 19.42
C LYS A 589 -12.38 17.06 19.25
N ASP A 590 -12.80 16.09 18.45
CA ASP A 590 -11.97 14.95 18.11
C ASP A 590 -10.72 15.37 17.35
N ILE A 591 -9.60 14.72 17.66
CA ILE A 591 -8.28 14.95 17.08
C ILE A 591 -7.80 13.62 16.51
N TYR A 592 -7.47 13.62 15.25
CA TYR A 592 -7.00 12.44 14.53
C TYR A 592 -5.47 12.39 14.56
N MET A 593 -4.88 11.68 15.53
CA MET A 593 -3.44 11.67 15.73
C MET A 593 -2.67 10.80 14.72
N GLY A 594 -3.28 9.76 14.20
CA GLY A 594 -2.64 8.78 13.33
C GLY A 594 -2.90 8.98 11.83
N GLY A 595 -3.33 10.18 11.40
CA GLY A 595 -3.62 10.46 9.99
C GLY A 595 -4.79 9.64 9.44
N PHE A 596 -4.79 9.40 8.12
CA PHE A 596 -5.88 8.70 7.43
C PHE A 596 -5.88 7.19 7.60
N PHE A 597 -4.76 6.59 8.01
CA PHE A 597 -4.59 5.13 8.11
C PHE A 597 -5.14 4.56 9.42
N ASN A 598 -5.22 5.37 10.48
CA ASN A 598 -5.60 4.92 11.81
C ASN A 598 -7.04 5.30 12.15
N GLN A 599 -7.67 4.46 12.98
CA GLN A 599 -8.98 4.79 13.56
C GLN A 599 -8.86 5.94 14.56
N LEU A 600 -9.96 6.69 14.72
CA LEU A 600 -10.07 7.70 15.74
C LEU A 600 -9.96 7.06 17.15
N GLN A 601 -8.87 7.32 17.84
CA GLN A 601 -8.66 6.87 19.22
C GLN A 601 -9.03 7.96 20.23
N PRO A 602 -9.53 7.59 21.40
CA PRO A 602 -9.80 8.54 22.47
C PRO A 602 -8.50 9.14 23.00
N ILE A 603 -8.52 10.45 23.25
CA ILE A 603 -7.33 11.21 23.69
C ILE A 603 -7.55 11.77 25.07
N VAL A 604 -6.52 11.64 25.92
CA VAL A 604 -6.39 12.31 27.19
C VAL A 604 -5.15 13.19 27.15
N MET A 605 -5.34 14.48 27.32
CA MET A 605 -4.28 15.47 27.43
C MET A 605 -4.17 15.94 28.88
N VAL A 606 -2.94 15.97 29.40
CA VAL A 606 -2.62 16.46 30.74
C VAL A 606 -1.55 17.54 30.67
N LYS A 607 -1.51 18.45 31.66
CA LYS A 607 -0.39 19.37 31.78
C LYS A 607 0.78 18.63 32.42
N GLY A 608 1.87 18.48 31.67
CA GLY A 608 3.10 17.83 32.13
C GLY A 608 4.00 18.78 32.95
N SER A 609 5.05 18.24 33.56
CA SER A 609 6.11 19.05 34.18
C SER A 609 7.02 19.65 33.10
N PRO A 610 7.40 20.94 33.20
CA PRO A 610 8.28 21.59 32.22
C PRO A 610 9.62 20.87 32.02
N ASP A 611 10.17 20.24 33.06
CA ASP A 611 11.45 19.53 33.01
C ASP A 611 11.40 18.27 32.09
N LEU A 612 10.18 17.82 31.74
CA LEU A 612 9.96 16.63 30.92
C LEU A 612 9.65 16.99 29.47
N TYR A 613 9.49 18.26 29.12
CA TYR A 613 9.20 18.65 27.75
C TYR A 613 10.40 18.35 26.84
N ARG A 614 10.08 17.78 25.68
CA ARG A 614 11.07 17.37 24.66
C ARG A 614 10.81 17.97 23.30
N TYR A 615 9.60 18.43 23.03
CA TYR A 615 9.25 19.04 21.74
C TYR A 615 9.07 20.54 21.91
N LEU A 616 9.65 21.27 20.98
CA LEU A 616 9.38 22.67 20.74
C LEU A 616 8.64 22.79 19.42
N ILE A 617 7.44 23.38 19.49
CA ILE A 617 6.55 23.56 18.35
C ILE A 617 6.56 25.04 17.98
N VAL A 618 6.91 25.31 16.74
CA VAL A 618 7.13 26.65 16.21
C VAL A 618 6.07 26.95 15.16
N GLN A 619 5.22 27.93 15.42
CA GLN A 619 4.30 28.45 14.43
C GLN A 619 4.95 29.64 13.71
N ALA A 620 5.16 29.54 12.42
CA ALA A 620 5.70 30.62 11.60
C ALA A 620 4.59 31.58 11.13
N ASN A 621 4.95 32.81 10.79
CA ASN A 621 4.07 33.71 10.05
C ASN A 621 3.81 33.13 8.63
N PRO A 622 2.66 33.44 7.99
CA PRO A 622 2.40 33.03 6.62
C PRO A 622 3.56 33.42 5.68
N ASN A 623 3.97 32.51 4.81
CA ASN A 623 5.09 32.65 3.85
C ASN A 623 6.50 32.74 4.46
N SER A 624 6.66 32.59 5.77
CA SER A 624 7.98 32.65 6.45
C SER A 624 8.49 31.26 6.90
N LEU A 625 7.78 30.18 6.59
CA LEU A 625 8.07 28.84 7.09
C LEU A 625 9.51 28.41 6.79
N ARG A 626 9.97 28.61 5.55
CA ARG A 626 11.32 28.27 5.13
C ARG A 626 12.38 29.10 5.86
N SER A 627 12.15 30.42 6.00
CA SER A 627 13.06 31.31 6.72
C SER A 627 13.19 30.87 8.19
N VAL A 628 12.03 30.56 8.83
CA VAL A 628 12.03 30.07 10.22
C VAL A 628 12.77 28.75 10.36
N TYR A 629 12.59 27.82 9.41
CA TYR A 629 13.32 26.55 9.39
C TYR A 629 14.84 26.76 9.30
N ASP A 630 15.31 27.64 8.40
CA ASP A 630 16.73 27.92 8.22
C ASP A 630 17.33 28.63 9.45
N GLN A 631 16.59 29.54 10.08
CA GLN A 631 17.00 30.18 11.34
C GLN A 631 17.01 29.21 12.52
N LEU A 632 16.02 28.32 12.60
CA LEU A 632 15.99 27.26 13.60
C LEU A 632 17.22 26.36 13.48
N LYS A 633 17.57 25.96 12.23
CA LYS A 633 18.76 25.15 11.94
C LYS A 633 20.05 25.88 12.36
N ALA A 634 20.19 27.15 12.02
CA ALA A 634 21.36 27.96 12.40
C ALA A 634 21.52 28.06 13.92
N LYS A 635 20.43 28.38 14.64
CA LYS A 635 20.45 28.46 16.11
C LYS A 635 20.69 27.08 16.74
N TRP A 636 20.12 26.00 16.16
CA TRP A 636 20.34 24.65 16.63
C TRP A 636 21.82 24.26 16.58
N THR A 637 22.49 24.49 15.46
CA THR A 637 23.91 24.20 15.28
C THR A 637 24.79 24.96 16.29
N THR A 638 24.37 26.16 16.67
CA THR A 638 25.07 26.96 17.67
C THR A 638 24.82 26.46 19.09
N ILE A 639 23.58 26.13 19.45
CA ILE A 639 23.19 25.76 20.81
C ILE A 639 23.53 24.29 21.09
N TYR A 640 23.36 23.40 20.08
CA TYR A 640 23.56 21.97 20.20
C TYR A 640 24.54 21.44 19.13
N PRO A 641 25.82 21.84 19.17
CA PRO A 641 26.78 21.49 18.11
C PRO A 641 27.04 19.97 17.96
N LEU A 642 26.74 19.20 19.00
CA LEU A 642 26.89 17.72 18.99
C LEU A 642 25.59 16.98 18.71
N LYS A 643 24.49 17.70 18.43
CA LYS A 643 23.19 17.08 18.12
C LYS A 643 22.81 17.40 16.68
N PRO A 644 22.50 16.41 15.88
CA PRO A 644 22.00 16.64 14.55
C PRO A 644 20.68 17.39 14.59
N PHE A 645 20.45 18.19 13.57
CA PHE A 645 19.22 18.94 13.40
C PHE A 645 18.17 18.02 12.76
N ASP A 646 17.09 17.76 13.48
CA ASP A 646 16.01 16.90 13.05
C ASP A 646 14.66 17.56 13.34
N ALA A 647 14.30 18.51 12.49
CA ALA A 647 13.03 19.22 12.54
C ALA A 647 12.10 18.68 11.43
N PHE A 648 10.83 18.58 11.75
CA PHE A 648 9.79 18.09 10.84
C PHE A 648 8.71 19.16 10.62
N TYR A 649 8.02 19.06 9.51
CA TYR A 649 6.82 19.86 9.25
C TYR A 649 5.58 19.11 9.73
N GLN A 650 4.61 19.83 10.30
CA GLN A 650 3.39 19.19 10.83
C GLN A 650 2.52 18.56 9.73
N ASP A 651 2.60 19.05 8.49
CA ASP A 651 1.89 18.57 7.32
C ASP A 651 2.53 17.33 6.65
N GLU A 652 3.67 16.85 7.14
CA GLU A 652 4.29 15.61 6.65
C GLU A 652 3.39 14.40 6.85
N LEU A 653 2.61 14.36 7.95
CA LEU A 653 1.63 13.31 8.21
C LEU A 653 0.56 13.17 7.11
N GLU A 654 0.16 14.30 6.53
CA GLU A 654 -0.81 14.34 5.44
C GLU A 654 -0.17 13.93 4.13
N THR A 655 1.06 14.36 3.89
CA THR A 655 1.80 14.18 2.64
C THR A 655 1.97 12.70 2.28
N GLU A 656 2.26 11.84 3.24
CA GLU A 656 2.43 10.41 3.00
C GLU A 656 1.13 9.74 2.55
N ALA A 657 0.03 9.98 3.26
CA ALA A 657 -1.27 9.41 2.91
C ALA A 657 -1.77 9.95 1.56
N GLN A 658 -1.53 11.23 1.26
CA GLN A 658 -1.84 11.83 -0.05
C GLN A 658 -1.02 11.16 -1.15
N LYS A 659 0.28 10.94 -0.96
CA LYS A 659 1.15 10.26 -1.93
C LYS A 659 0.63 8.86 -2.26
N VAL A 660 0.25 8.09 -1.25
CA VAL A 660 -0.35 6.75 -1.43
C VAL A 660 -1.65 6.84 -2.21
N ASN A 661 -2.55 7.74 -1.82
CA ASN A 661 -3.86 7.89 -2.46
C ASN A 661 -3.74 8.39 -3.92
N GLU A 662 -2.86 9.34 -4.21
CA GLU A 662 -2.58 9.82 -5.57
C GLU A 662 -1.97 8.72 -6.44
N SER A 663 -1.12 7.88 -5.87
CA SER A 663 -0.54 6.72 -6.55
C SER A 663 -1.63 5.70 -6.93
N ILE A 664 -2.52 5.37 -6.01
CA ILE A 664 -3.66 4.49 -6.25
C ILE A 664 -4.61 5.11 -7.30
N ALA A 665 -4.95 6.38 -7.16
CA ALA A 665 -5.80 7.11 -8.12
C ALA A 665 -5.19 7.10 -9.53
N THR A 666 -3.87 7.26 -9.66
CA THR A 666 -3.14 7.22 -10.93
C THR A 666 -3.21 5.83 -11.58
N ILE A 667 -3.05 4.77 -10.81
CA ILE A 667 -3.17 3.39 -11.30
C ILE A 667 -4.59 3.13 -11.82
N PHE A 668 -5.62 3.48 -11.05
CA PHE A 668 -7.01 3.32 -11.47
C PHE A 668 -7.39 4.19 -12.67
N PHE A 669 -6.83 5.40 -12.78
CA PHE A 669 -7.01 6.26 -13.96
C PHE A 669 -6.52 5.56 -15.24
N TRP A 670 -5.32 4.97 -15.21
CA TRP A 670 -4.82 4.21 -16.35
C TRP A 670 -5.64 2.95 -16.63
N PHE A 671 -6.06 2.23 -15.60
CA PHE A 671 -6.95 1.08 -15.76
C PHE A 671 -8.31 1.48 -16.36
N ALA A 672 -8.86 2.62 -15.96
CA ALA A 672 -10.09 3.15 -16.53
C ALA A 672 -9.93 3.47 -18.01
N ILE A 673 -8.87 4.18 -18.42
CA ILE A 673 -8.57 4.47 -19.83
C ILE A 673 -8.47 3.18 -20.64
N ILE A 674 -7.75 2.19 -20.15
CA ILE A 674 -7.55 0.90 -20.80
C ILE A 674 -8.88 0.16 -20.98
N SER A 675 -9.68 0.05 -19.92
CA SER A 675 -10.98 -0.61 -19.95
C SER A 675 -11.95 0.08 -20.89
N ILE A 676 -11.91 1.41 -20.92
CA ILE A 676 -12.65 2.27 -21.86
C ILE A 676 -12.27 1.94 -23.31
N LEU A 677 -10.98 1.92 -23.63
CA LEU A 677 -10.48 1.62 -24.98
C LEU A 677 -10.82 0.20 -25.42
N LEU A 678 -10.68 -0.77 -24.53
CA LEU A 678 -11.06 -2.18 -24.81
C LEU A 678 -12.56 -2.31 -25.08
N THR A 679 -13.40 -1.67 -24.27
CA THR A 679 -14.86 -1.66 -24.42
C THR A 679 -15.26 -0.97 -25.71
N ALA A 680 -14.66 0.18 -26.04
CA ALA A 680 -14.90 0.92 -27.26
C ALA A 680 -14.56 0.10 -28.51
N THR A 681 -13.39 -0.56 -28.52
CA THR A 681 -12.96 -1.38 -29.67
C THR A 681 -13.80 -2.64 -29.81
N GLY A 682 -14.19 -3.30 -28.71
CA GLY A 682 -15.11 -4.44 -28.71
C GLY A 682 -16.49 -4.07 -29.25
N MET A 683 -17.05 -2.98 -28.77
CA MET A 683 -18.32 -2.44 -29.23
C MET A 683 -18.27 -2.05 -30.71
N PHE A 684 -17.22 -1.35 -31.14
CA PHE A 684 -17.00 -0.97 -32.54
C PHE A 684 -16.98 -2.20 -33.45
N ALA A 685 -16.31 -3.29 -33.05
CA ALA A 685 -16.24 -4.54 -33.82
C ALA A 685 -17.64 -5.21 -33.94
N LEU A 686 -18.39 -5.30 -32.84
CA LEU A 686 -19.71 -5.92 -32.80
C LEU A 686 -20.77 -5.12 -33.59
N ILE A 687 -20.78 -3.80 -33.45
CA ILE A 687 -21.67 -2.92 -34.23
C ILE A 687 -21.34 -3.03 -35.71
N SER A 688 -20.05 -3.08 -36.10
CA SER A 688 -19.64 -3.29 -37.48
C SER A 688 -20.19 -4.59 -38.09
N LEU A 689 -20.14 -5.68 -37.32
CA LEU A 689 -20.73 -6.97 -37.72
C LEU A 689 -22.22 -6.89 -37.88
N THR A 690 -22.92 -6.22 -36.97
CA THR A 690 -24.38 -6.05 -37.04
C THR A 690 -24.79 -5.24 -38.26
N ILE A 691 -24.05 -4.17 -38.58
CA ILE A 691 -24.27 -3.36 -39.78
C ILE A 691 -24.07 -4.21 -41.05
N LEU A 692 -22.98 -4.98 -41.13
CA LEU A 692 -22.73 -5.86 -42.27
C LEU A 692 -23.85 -6.88 -42.47
N LYS A 693 -24.39 -7.46 -41.42
CA LYS A 693 -25.50 -8.44 -41.48
C LYS A 693 -26.82 -7.81 -41.86
N LYS A 694 -27.12 -6.62 -41.34
CA LYS A 694 -28.35 -5.91 -41.60
C LYS A 694 -28.23 -4.95 -42.80
N SER A 695 -27.13 -5.01 -43.56
CA SER A 695 -26.84 -4.07 -44.63
C SER A 695 -27.93 -4.01 -45.69
N ARG A 696 -28.49 -5.20 -46.09
CA ARG A 696 -29.60 -5.32 -47.04
C ARG A 696 -30.91 -4.73 -46.47
N GLU A 697 -31.23 -5.01 -45.22
CA GLU A 697 -32.38 -4.47 -44.50
C GLU A 697 -32.26 -2.94 -44.38
N ILE A 698 -31.09 -2.43 -44.03
CA ILE A 698 -30.78 -1.03 -43.93
C ILE A 698 -30.90 -0.38 -45.31
N ALA A 699 -30.39 -0.99 -46.38
CA ALA A 699 -30.48 -0.48 -47.72
C ALA A 699 -31.93 -0.39 -48.21
N ILE A 700 -32.75 -1.46 -47.97
CA ILE A 700 -34.18 -1.48 -48.33
C ILE A 700 -34.93 -0.37 -47.58
N ARG A 701 -34.75 -0.28 -46.25
CA ARG A 701 -35.42 0.76 -45.44
C ARG A 701 -35.04 2.17 -45.89
N ARG A 702 -33.79 2.41 -46.30
CA ARG A 702 -33.35 3.71 -46.86
C ARG A 702 -34.00 4.01 -48.21
N VAL A 703 -34.14 3.01 -49.07
CA VAL A 703 -34.84 3.21 -50.37
C VAL A 703 -36.31 3.51 -50.17
N VAL A 704 -36.93 2.95 -49.11
CA VAL A 704 -38.34 3.20 -48.72
C VAL A 704 -38.51 4.51 -47.91
N GLY A 705 -37.45 5.26 -47.69
CA GLY A 705 -37.54 6.60 -47.07
C GLY A 705 -37.27 6.64 -45.55
N ALA A 706 -36.77 5.58 -44.93
CA ALA A 706 -36.45 5.59 -43.53
C ALA A 706 -35.33 6.58 -43.19
N GLY A 707 -35.56 7.39 -42.15
CA GLY A 707 -34.60 8.35 -41.60
C GLY A 707 -33.42 7.69 -40.88
N LEU A 708 -32.40 8.49 -40.59
CA LEU A 708 -31.22 8.06 -39.85
C LEU A 708 -31.59 7.50 -38.48
N ASN A 709 -32.53 8.14 -37.79
CA ASN A 709 -32.95 7.75 -36.45
C ASN A 709 -33.58 6.34 -36.43
N ASP A 710 -34.36 5.99 -37.48
CA ASP A 710 -34.97 4.65 -37.58
C ASP A 710 -33.92 3.56 -37.75
N ILE A 711 -32.87 3.85 -38.51
CA ILE A 711 -31.74 2.90 -38.72
C ILE A 711 -30.92 2.75 -37.45
N VAL A 712 -30.68 3.85 -36.74
CA VAL A 712 -29.99 3.85 -35.43
C VAL A 712 -30.74 2.99 -34.44
N LEU A 713 -32.05 3.15 -34.33
CA LEU A 713 -32.89 2.40 -33.41
C LEU A 713 -32.80 0.87 -33.66
N VAL A 714 -32.90 0.48 -34.93
CA VAL A 714 -32.81 -0.96 -35.33
C VAL A 714 -31.46 -1.60 -35.01
N ILE A 715 -30.39 -0.83 -35.12
CA ILE A 715 -29.03 -1.33 -34.82
C ILE A 715 -28.82 -1.41 -33.31
N HIS A 716 -29.24 -0.41 -32.55
CA HIS A 716 -28.84 -0.19 -31.17
C HIS A 716 -29.77 -0.81 -30.11
N GLN A 717 -31.05 -1.08 -30.47
CA GLN A 717 -32.02 -1.64 -29.52
C GLN A 717 -31.51 -2.87 -28.77
N SER A 718 -30.77 -3.74 -29.46
CA SER A 718 -30.20 -4.96 -28.85
C SER A 718 -29.01 -4.67 -27.93
N TYR A 719 -28.30 -3.56 -28.09
CA TYR A 719 -27.14 -3.20 -27.30
C TYR A 719 -27.53 -2.32 -26.09
N LEU A 720 -28.60 -1.54 -26.20
CA LEU A 720 -29.11 -0.70 -25.12
C LEU A 720 -29.52 -1.56 -23.91
N LEU A 721 -30.24 -2.66 -24.14
CA LEU A 721 -30.64 -3.56 -23.07
C LEU A 721 -29.42 -4.10 -22.31
N ILE A 722 -28.40 -4.58 -23.05
CA ILE A 722 -27.16 -5.10 -22.45
C ILE A 722 -26.44 -4.00 -21.69
N PHE A 723 -26.38 -2.79 -22.27
CA PHE A 723 -25.78 -1.64 -21.61
C PHE A 723 -26.44 -1.34 -20.27
N PHE A 724 -27.76 -1.25 -20.20
CA PHE A 724 -28.47 -0.98 -18.96
C PHE A 724 -28.27 -2.07 -17.91
N ILE A 725 -28.36 -3.34 -18.30
CA ILE A 725 -28.12 -4.46 -17.37
C ILE A 725 -26.67 -4.45 -16.87
N ALA A 726 -25.70 -4.30 -17.80
CA ALA A 726 -24.30 -4.27 -17.46
C ALA A 726 -23.91 -3.03 -16.62
N SER A 727 -24.55 -1.88 -16.89
CA SER A 727 -24.38 -0.66 -16.09
C SER A 727 -24.86 -0.86 -14.66
N PHE A 728 -26.03 -1.44 -14.46
CA PHE A 728 -26.57 -1.71 -13.12
C PHE A 728 -25.64 -2.63 -12.32
N ILE A 729 -25.21 -3.75 -12.92
CA ILE A 729 -24.30 -4.70 -12.30
C ILE A 729 -22.93 -4.03 -12.08
N GLY A 730 -22.42 -3.31 -13.08
CA GLY A 730 -21.11 -2.68 -13.02
C GLY A 730 -21.01 -1.55 -12.01
N ILE A 731 -22.06 -0.75 -11.86
CA ILE A 731 -22.15 0.30 -10.84
C ILE A 731 -22.17 -0.34 -9.44
N TYR A 732 -23.03 -1.34 -9.24
CA TYR A 732 -23.11 -2.05 -7.96
C TYR A 732 -21.77 -2.70 -7.59
N ALA A 733 -21.17 -3.47 -8.50
CA ALA A 733 -19.87 -4.10 -8.28
C ALA A 733 -18.75 -3.06 -8.09
N GLY A 734 -18.74 -2.00 -8.90
CA GLY A 734 -17.75 -0.93 -8.83
C GLY A 734 -17.82 -0.15 -7.52
N THR A 735 -19.02 0.21 -7.07
CA THR A 735 -19.21 0.91 -5.80
C THR A 735 -18.81 0.06 -4.60
N THR A 736 -19.24 -1.22 -4.60
CA THR A 736 -18.93 -2.15 -3.49
C THR A 736 -17.43 -2.44 -3.41
N LEU A 737 -16.80 -2.76 -4.54
CA LEU A 737 -15.37 -3.06 -4.57
C LEU A 737 -14.52 -1.82 -4.25
N THR A 738 -14.86 -0.66 -4.80
CA THR A 738 -14.12 0.58 -4.52
C THR A 738 -14.25 0.98 -3.05
N LYS A 739 -15.45 0.87 -2.49
CA LYS A 739 -15.66 1.13 -1.05
C LYS A 739 -14.84 0.18 -0.19
N LEU A 740 -14.89 -1.12 -0.49
CA LEU A 740 -14.11 -2.12 0.24
C LEU A 740 -12.60 -1.80 0.21
N LEU A 741 -12.04 -1.54 -0.97
CA LEU A 741 -10.63 -1.17 -1.11
C LEU A 741 -10.29 0.13 -0.37
N MET A 742 -11.18 1.11 -0.42
CA MET A 742 -10.97 2.40 0.25
C MET A 742 -11.01 2.26 1.77
N ASP A 743 -11.95 1.48 2.32
CA ASP A 743 -12.09 1.21 3.77
C ASP A 743 -10.93 0.36 4.32
N LEU A 744 -10.33 -0.48 3.48
CA LEU A 744 -9.14 -1.28 3.84
C LEU A 744 -7.89 -0.41 3.92
N VAL A 745 -7.68 0.48 2.96
CA VAL A 745 -6.48 1.35 2.91
C VAL A 745 -6.62 2.54 3.86
N PHE A 746 -7.77 3.22 3.86
CA PHE A 746 -7.98 4.44 4.62
C PHE A 746 -9.12 4.28 5.62
N LYS A 747 -8.82 4.42 6.90
CA LYS A 747 -9.86 4.40 7.95
C LYS A 747 -10.72 5.67 7.92
N ILE A 748 -10.18 6.76 7.37
CA ILE A 748 -10.89 8.03 7.12
C ILE A 748 -10.93 8.26 5.63
N ASN A 749 -12.12 8.15 5.03
CA ASN A 749 -12.33 8.34 3.60
C ASN A 749 -13.73 8.92 3.32
N ILE A 750 -13.89 9.51 2.13
CA ILE A 750 -15.17 10.12 1.72
C ILE A 750 -16.25 9.07 1.37
N GLY A 751 -15.87 7.82 1.18
CA GLY A 751 -16.74 6.77 0.65
C GLY A 751 -17.16 7.01 -0.80
N ILE A 752 -18.07 6.16 -1.30
CA ILE A 752 -18.63 6.30 -2.64
C ILE A 752 -20.03 6.91 -2.53
N ASN A 753 -20.21 8.07 -3.14
CA ASN A 753 -21.47 8.83 -3.11
C ASN A 753 -22.11 8.92 -4.52
N ALA A 754 -23.33 9.49 -4.55
CA ALA A 754 -24.09 9.64 -5.79
C ALA A 754 -23.34 10.43 -6.88
N VAL A 755 -22.47 11.37 -6.50
CA VAL A 755 -21.69 12.17 -7.48
C VAL A 755 -20.67 11.28 -8.20
N THR A 756 -19.94 10.41 -7.48
CA THR A 756 -19.00 9.46 -8.09
C THR A 756 -19.71 8.51 -9.05
N ILE A 757 -20.88 7.99 -8.64
CA ILE A 757 -21.72 7.12 -9.48
C ILE A 757 -22.17 7.84 -10.76
N THR A 758 -22.64 9.07 -10.62
CA THR A 758 -23.12 9.89 -11.75
C THR A 758 -21.99 10.21 -12.72
N GLN A 759 -20.80 10.59 -12.21
CA GLN A 759 -19.63 10.86 -13.04
C GLN A 759 -19.20 9.63 -13.82
N SER A 760 -19.17 8.47 -13.18
CA SER A 760 -18.82 7.20 -13.83
C SER A 760 -19.83 6.82 -14.90
N PHE A 761 -21.12 6.98 -14.64
CA PHE A 761 -22.18 6.70 -15.61
C PHE A 761 -22.11 7.64 -16.82
N ILE A 762 -21.96 8.95 -16.59
CA ILE A 762 -21.83 9.95 -17.66
C ILE A 762 -20.59 9.69 -18.51
N GLY A 763 -19.44 9.38 -17.89
CA GLY A 763 -18.21 9.11 -18.61
C GLY A 763 -18.33 7.93 -19.56
N ILE A 764 -18.92 6.82 -19.11
CA ILE A 764 -19.13 5.63 -19.95
C ILE A 764 -20.22 5.86 -21.00
N CYS A 765 -21.32 6.57 -20.67
CA CYS A 765 -22.33 6.98 -21.64
C CYS A 765 -21.73 7.82 -22.78
N PHE A 766 -20.90 8.80 -22.45
CA PHE A 766 -20.25 9.65 -23.45
C PHE A 766 -19.37 8.83 -24.41
N LEU A 767 -18.62 7.89 -23.89
CA LEU A 767 -17.82 6.97 -24.68
C LEU A 767 -18.68 6.14 -25.65
N ILE A 768 -19.75 5.51 -25.14
CA ILE A 768 -20.63 4.66 -25.94
C ILE A 768 -21.29 5.49 -27.04
N LEU A 769 -21.78 6.68 -26.71
CA LEU A 769 -22.35 7.61 -27.67
C LEU A 769 -21.35 8.02 -28.75
N GLY A 770 -20.07 8.21 -28.38
CA GLY A 770 -18.98 8.50 -29.33
C GLY A 770 -18.77 7.36 -30.34
N VAL A 771 -18.69 6.11 -29.86
CA VAL A 771 -18.55 4.93 -30.72
C VAL A 771 -19.74 4.76 -31.65
N ILE A 772 -20.94 4.95 -31.12
CA ILE A 772 -22.20 4.90 -31.87
C ILE A 772 -22.22 5.98 -32.96
N SER A 773 -21.89 7.22 -32.64
CA SER A 773 -21.88 8.34 -33.57
C SER A 773 -20.92 8.12 -34.75
N ILE A 774 -19.73 7.60 -34.50
CA ILE A 774 -18.77 7.24 -35.55
C ILE A 774 -19.35 6.16 -36.48
N LYS A 775 -20.04 5.17 -35.94
CA LYS A 775 -20.68 4.13 -36.75
C LYS A 775 -21.87 4.62 -37.55
N ILE A 776 -22.69 5.48 -36.99
CA ILE A 776 -23.80 6.12 -37.71
C ILE A 776 -23.29 6.92 -38.92
N TRP A 777 -22.24 7.71 -38.70
CA TRP A 777 -21.58 8.48 -39.74
C TRP A 777 -21.07 7.60 -40.89
N GLN A 778 -20.46 6.41 -40.57
CA GLN A 778 -20.05 5.43 -41.57
C GLN A 778 -21.23 4.83 -42.35
N VAL A 779 -22.33 4.49 -41.68
CA VAL A 779 -23.55 3.96 -42.32
C VAL A 779 -24.19 5.01 -43.23
N ASN A 780 -24.14 6.28 -42.83
CA ASN A 780 -24.70 7.38 -43.64
C ASN A 780 -23.98 7.54 -44.99
N ARG A 781 -22.68 7.26 -45.02
CA ARG A 781 -21.88 7.31 -46.28
C ARG A 781 -22.03 6.06 -47.18
N MET A 782 -22.74 5.01 -46.76
CA MET A 782 -22.99 3.85 -47.59
C MET A 782 -24.01 4.18 -48.70
N LYS A 783 -23.65 3.89 -49.95
CA LYS A 783 -24.53 4.05 -51.11
C LYS A 783 -25.45 2.81 -51.19
N PRO A 784 -26.81 2.96 -51.02
CA PRO A 784 -27.75 1.84 -51.00
C PRO A 784 -27.70 0.98 -52.29
N ALA A 785 -27.54 1.65 -53.43
CA ALA A 785 -27.46 1.00 -54.75
C ALA A 785 -26.29 0.02 -54.87
N MET A 786 -25.11 0.30 -54.27
CA MET A 786 -23.97 -0.61 -54.27
C MET A 786 -24.20 -1.84 -53.39
N VAL A 787 -24.86 -1.67 -52.23
CA VAL A 787 -25.16 -2.72 -51.31
C VAL A 787 -26.19 -3.73 -51.89
N LEU A 788 -27.13 -3.26 -52.64
CA LEU A 788 -28.15 -4.10 -53.30
C LEU A 788 -27.61 -4.81 -54.58
N LYS A 789 -26.55 -4.25 -55.20
CA LYS A 789 -25.95 -4.78 -56.46
C LYS A 789 -24.80 -5.75 -56.22
N SER A 790 -24.30 -5.89 -54.99
CA SER A 790 -23.13 -6.69 -54.61
C SER A 790 -23.45 -8.15 -54.24
N ASN A 791 -24.40 -8.81 -54.95
CA ASN A 791 -24.66 -10.25 -54.89
C ASN A 791 -24.43 -10.89 -56.21
#